data_472a00b8db20bbf8b9bc4dcfca6165ec
#
_entry.id   472a00b8db20bbf8b9bc4dcfca6165ec
#
_cell.length_a   1.000
_cell.length_b   1.000
_cell.length_c   1.000
_cell.angle_alpha   90.00
_cell.angle_beta   90.00
_cell.angle_gamma   90.00
#
_symmetry.space_group_name_H-M   'P 1'
#
loop_
_entity.id
_entity.type
_entity.pdbx_description
1 polymer ?
#
loop_
_entity_poly.entity_id
_entity_poly.type
_entity_poly.pdbx_seq_one_letter_code
_entity_poly.pdbx_strand_id
1 'polypeptide(L)'
;MNRINKTVILLGAGLLTACSQSHNTGKTPVDYVSPYVGNISHLLVPTFPTVHLPNSMLRVYPERADYTSDKINGLPLIVTNHREKSAFNLTPYQGDKCSMKPVTAYTYDNEELRPYYYSVYLDEPEIGVRFAPSHQSAVYELDMNDSAPASLVINSRRGALRAEGNSVKGYQELDNNVKVYLYLETQQTPQEILAVTPDSIWASSSASGHNACLSLNYGENVPELNVRYGVSFISEEQAEKNLRREISNYDVDSVAAAGRNVWNEALGKIEVEGMNDDDKTVFYTSLYRTYERPVCLSEDGRYFSASDGQVHDDNGKAFYTDDWIWDTYRATHPLRVIIEPELETNIINSYLRMASQTDSLWMPTFPEITGDTRRMNSNHGVATVADACAKGLTDFDVALAYEACRRGIEDKTLAPWSGKPAGELDAFFKEHGYIPALAPGEKETVPEVNSWEKRQPIAVTLGTSYDQWCLSRIAEYLGDSVAADKYLQASYNYRNVFNPETKFFHPKDKNGKFITPFDYNLPGGPGARDSYGENNGWVYRWDVPHNIADLVDMMGGADEFNKELNRMFNEPLGRSKFDFYAVMPDHTGNVGQFSMANEPSLHIPYLYNYSGQPWMTQKRIRQLLRQWFRNDLMGVPGDEDGGGMSAFVAFSMLGFYPVTPGMPVYNIGSPKFEHAVINLPDGKTFEIVAENCSDDNKYIQKATLNGQEWNKPWFAHEDLINGGKLVLVMGDKANKEWGTGVGAFPPSASNI
;
A
#
# COMPACT_ATOMS: atom_id res chain seq x y z
N MET A 1 -59.06 5.07 -65.73
CA MET A 1 -58.06 4.23 -66.37
C MET A 1 -56.78 4.45 -65.67
N ASN A 2 -56.38 3.54 -64.80
CA ASN A 2 -55.06 2.99 -64.68
C ASN A 2 -54.95 2.15 -63.42
N ARG A 3 -54.36 1.02 -63.61
CA ARG A 3 -54.34 -0.15 -62.74
C ARG A 3 -53.47 0.06 -61.44
N ILE A 4 -54.05 -0.39 -60.33
CA ILE A 4 -53.34 -0.59 -59.03
C ILE A 4 -52.66 -1.96 -59.05
N ASN A 5 -51.37 -1.99 -58.92
CA ASN A 5 -50.61 -3.22 -58.59
C ASN A 5 -50.44 -3.31 -57.10
N LYS A 6 -50.92 -4.37 -56.46
CA LYS A 6 -50.68 -4.76 -55.08
C LYS A 6 -49.42 -5.58 -55.05
N THR A 7 -48.42 -5.08 -54.29
CA THR A 7 -47.25 -5.86 -53.93
C THR A 7 -47.40 -6.31 -52.46
N VAL A 8 -47.37 -7.60 -52.25
CA VAL A 8 -47.41 -8.26 -50.94
C VAL A 8 -45.99 -8.18 -50.35
N ILE A 9 -45.86 -7.58 -49.17
CA ILE A 9 -44.63 -7.61 -48.42
C ILE A 9 -44.74 -8.71 -47.36
N LEU A 10 -43.92 -9.78 -47.50
CA LEU A 10 -43.68 -10.75 -46.43
C LEU A 10 -42.80 -10.12 -45.36
N LEU A 11 -43.31 -10.04 -44.14
CA LEU A 11 -42.50 -9.75 -42.95
C LEU A 11 -41.75 -11.03 -42.54
N GLY A 12 -40.47 -11.06 -42.83
CA GLY A 12 -39.56 -12.03 -42.24
C GLY A 12 -39.09 -11.51 -40.85
N ALA A 13 -39.47 -12.21 -39.78
CA ALA A 13 -38.93 -11.97 -38.44
C ALA A 13 -37.47 -12.47 -38.39
N GLY A 14 -36.55 -11.54 -38.53
CA GLY A 14 -35.14 -11.79 -38.25
C GLY A 14 -34.88 -11.62 -36.75
N LEU A 15 -34.55 -12.70 -36.07
CA LEU A 15 -33.94 -12.68 -34.73
C LEU A 15 -32.58 -11.97 -34.87
N LEU A 16 -32.53 -10.75 -34.36
CA LEU A 16 -31.26 -10.06 -34.09
C LEU A 16 -30.69 -10.64 -32.82
N THR A 17 -29.80 -11.64 -32.95
CA THR A 17 -28.80 -11.96 -31.93
C THR A 17 -27.84 -10.78 -31.87
N ALA A 18 -27.98 -9.95 -30.84
CA ALA A 18 -27.00 -8.96 -30.51
C ALA A 18 -25.76 -9.71 -29.92
N CYS A 19 -24.82 -10.04 -30.80
CA CYS A 19 -23.45 -10.29 -30.35
C CYS A 19 -22.91 -8.97 -29.81
N SER A 20 -22.73 -8.87 -28.53
CA SER A 20 -21.89 -7.85 -27.95
C SER A 20 -20.49 -8.05 -28.52
N GLN A 21 -20.10 -7.20 -29.47
CA GLN A 21 -18.70 -7.09 -29.86
C GLN A 21 -17.98 -6.48 -28.65
N SER A 22 -17.17 -7.27 -27.99
CA SER A 22 -16.13 -6.75 -27.10
C SER A 22 -15.31 -5.75 -27.94
N HIS A 23 -15.34 -4.49 -27.55
CA HIS A 23 -14.43 -3.50 -28.09
C HIS A 23 -13.02 -3.87 -27.63
N ASN A 24 -12.34 -4.70 -28.40
CA ASN A 24 -10.92 -4.92 -28.25
C ASN A 24 -10.21 -3.61 -28.62
N THR A 25 -9.98 -2.76 -27.65
CA THR A 25 -9.35 -1.44 -27.82
C THR A 25 -7.87 -1.55 -28.16
N GLY A 26 -7.30 -2.75 -28.22
CA GLY A 26 -5.85 -2.98 -28.34
C GLY A 26 -5.06 -2.59 -27.08
N LYS A 27 -5.71 -2.09 -26.03
CA LYS A 27 -5.08 -1.76 -24.76
C LYS A 27 -4.79 -3.01 -23.95
N THR A 28 -3.62 -3.01 -23.28
CA THR A 28 -3.21 -4.04 -22.32
C THR A 28 -3.36 -3.50 -20.88
N PRO A 29 -3.28 -4.34 -19.83
CA PRO A 29 -3.48 -3.91 -18.44
C PRO A 29 -2.71 -2.65 -18.04
N VAL A 30 -1.43 -2.54 -18.42
CA VAL A 30 -0.60 -1.37 -18.07
C VAL A 30 -1.06 -0.07 -18.74
N ASP A 31 -1.77 -0.14 -19.85
CA ASP A 31 -2.28 1.05 -20.54
C ASP A 31 -3.44 1.73 -19.79
N TYR A 32 -4.03 1.04 -18.83
CA TYR A 32 -5.05 1.60 -17.93
C TYR A 32 -4.44 2.22 -16.67
N VAL A 33 -3.16 2.00 -16.36
CA VAL A 33 -2.54 2.56 -15.15
C VAL A 33 -2.33 4.06 -15.31
N SER A 34 -2.83 4.83 -14.34
CA SER A 34 -2.61 6.27 -14.23
C SER A 34 -1.90 6.62 -12.91
N PRO A 35 -0.58 6.84 -12.92
CA PRO A 35 0.14 7.22 -11.70
C PRO A 35 -0.34 8.55 -11.08
N TYR A 36 -1.10 9.35 -11.81
CA TYR A 36 -1.67 10.62 -11.34
C TYR A 36 -2.84 10.49 -10.37
N VAL A 37 -3.53 9.35 -10.34
CA VAL A 37 -4.71 9.16 -9.48
C VAL A 37 -4.34 9.33 -8.00
N GLY A 38 -4.96 10.29 -7.33
CA GLY A 38 -4.76 10.59 -5.92
C GLY A 38 -3.58 11.51 -5.60
N ASN A 39 -2.94 12.14 -6.59
CA ASN A 39 -1.75 12.99 -6.36
C ASN A 39 -2.07 14.38 -5.79
N ILE A 40 -3.33 14.75 -5.64
CA ILE A 40 -3.79 16.00 -5.04
C ILE A 40 -4.81 15.72 -3.95
N SER A 41 -4.67 16.43 -2.82
CA SER A 41 -5.65 16.46 -1.74
C SER A 41 -5.58 17.79 -1.02
N HIS A 42 -6.66 18.13 -0.30
CA HIS A 42 -6.71 19.34 0.52
C HIS A 42 -6.00 19.20 1.87
N LEU A 43 -5.74 17.97 2.31
CA LEU A 43 -5.10 17.70 3.61
C LEU A 43 -3.79 16.93 3.43
N LEU A 44 -3.86 15.66 3.18
CA LEU A 44 -2.71 14.78 2.97
C LEU A 44 -2.69 14.33 1.51
N VAL A 45 -1.53 14.34 0.87
CA VAL A 45 -1.36 13.84 -0.50
C VAL A 45 -1.36 12.32 -0.46
N PRO A 46 -2.40 11.65 -1.00
CA PRO A 46 -2.57 10.21 -0.85
C PRO A 46 -1.51 9.38 -1.55
N THR A 47 -1.11 9.80 -2.74
CA THR A 47 -0.24 9.03 -3.63
C THR A 47 0.79 9.91 -4.30
N PHE A 48 1.87 9.29 -4.78
CA PHE A 48 2.88 9.95 -5.61
C PHE A 48 2.88 9.33 -7.02
N PRO A 49 3.26 10.12 -8.03
CA PRO A 49 3.31 9.66 -9.42
C PRO A 49 4.58 8.84 -9.67
N THR A 50 4.65 7.68 -9.06
CA THR A 50 5.85 6.86 -9.03
C THR A 50 6.09 6.16 -10.37
N VAL A 51 7.34 6.11 -10.80
CA VAL A 51 7.83 5.35 -11.96
C VAL A 51 8.79 4.29 -11.45
N HIS A 52 8.44 3.02 -11.62
CA HIS A 52 9.19 1.88 -11.10
C HIS A 52 8.75 0.59 -11.79
N LEU A 53 9.52 -0.48 -11.64
CA LEU A 53 9.06 -1.83 -11.97
C LEU A 53 8.49 -2.52 -10.71
N PRO A 54 7.74 -3.63 -10.84
CA PRO A 54 7.16 -4.33 -9.70
C PRO A 54 8.20 -4.65 -8.62
N ASN A 55 7.96 -4.17 -7.40
CA ASN A 55 8.81 -4.38 -6.22
C ASN A 55 10.30 -4.03 -6.44
N SER A 56 10.62 -3.13 -7.36
CA SER A 56 11.99 -2.78 -7.71
C SER A 56 12.67 -1.96 -6.60
N MET A 57 13.99 -2.11 -6.49
CA MET A 57 14.81 -1.24 -5.64
C MET A 57 14.74 0.21 -6.10
N LEU A 58 14.79 0.42 -7.41
CA LEU A 58 14.75 1.75 -8.01
C LEU A 58 13.32 2.17 -8.27
N ARG A 59 12.92 3.25 -7.62
CA ARG A 59 11.68 3.97 -7.89
C ARG A 59 11.97 5.47 -7.87
N VAL A 60 11.29 6.21 -8.70
CA VAL A 60 11.41 7.66 -8.78
C VAL A 60 10.04 8.31 -8.93
N TYR A 61 9.96 9.58 -8.56
CA TYR A 61 8.90 10.49 -8.99
C TYR A 61 9.48 11.90 -9.12
N PRO A 62 8.90 12.78 -9.96
CA PRO A 62 9.39 14.15 -10.12
C PRO A 62 9.42 14.87 -8.77
N GLU A 63 10.57 15.44 -8.40
CA GLU A 63 10.73 16.11 -7.11
C GLU A 63 10.07 17.49 -7.14
N ARG A 64 8.98 17.63 -6.41
CA ARG A 64 8.24 18.89 -6.25
C ARG A 64 7.56 18.94 -4.87
N ALA A 65 7.11 20.13 -4.45
CA ALA A 65 6.48 20.30 -3.13
C ALA A 65 5.20 19.47 -2.99
N ASP A 66 4.36 19.53 -4.01
CA ASP A 66 3.16 18.73 -4.20
C ASP A 66 2.76 18.78 -5.69
N TYR A 67 1.63 18.20 -6.04
CA TYR A 67 1.15 18.21 -7.42
C TYR A 67 0.47 19.50 -7.85
N THR A 68 0.37 20.47 -6.97
CA THR A 68 -0.04 21.85 -7.28
C THR A 68 1.14 22.75 -7.62
N SER A 69 2.39 22.29 -7.40
CA SER A 69 3.60 23.01 -7.78
C SER A 69 3.80 23.03 -9.30
N ASP A 70 4.15 24.20 -9.82
CA ASP A 70 4.52 24.39 -11.22
C ASP A 70 6.03 24.22 -11.49
N LYS A 71 6.78 23.69 -10.51
CA LYS A 71 8.23 23.49 -10.58
C LYS A 71 8.69 22.12 -10.18
N ILE A 72 9.67 21.61 -10.92
CA ILE A 72 10.42 20.40 -10.60
C ILE A 72 11.80 20.79 -10.09
N ASN A 73 12.22 20.22 -8.95
CA ASN A 73 13.52 20.50 -8.32
C ASN A 73 14.60 19.52 -8.82
N GLY A 74 14.95 19.63 -10.09
CA GLY A 74 15.84 18.68 -10.78
C GLY A 74 15.19 17.31 -11.00
N LEU A 75 15.95 16.37 -11.57
CA LEU A 75 15.48 15.03 -11.90
C LEU A 75 15.90 14.02 -10.82
N PRO A 76 14.99 13.16 -10.36
CA PRO A 76 15.29 12.18 -9.33
C PRO A 76 16.14 11.04 -9.85
N LEU A 77 17.01 10.45 -9.00
CA LEU A 77 17.74 9.24 -9.31
C LEU A 77 17.24 8.02 -8.53
N ILE A 78 16.87 8.18 -7.27
CA ILE A 78 16.21 7.15 -6.46
C ILE A 78 15.49 7.81 -5.27
N VAL A 79 14.27 7.36 -4.99
CA VAL A 79 13.53 7.71 -3.78
C VAL A 79 13.56 6.51 -2.83
N THR A 80 14.06 6.72 -1.62
CA THR A 80 14.34 5.67 -0.64
C THR A 80 13.32 5.61 0.50
N ASN A 81 12.45 6.63 0.60
CA ASN A 81 11.47 6.71 1.67
C ASN A 81 10.17 7.37 1.18
N HIS A 82 9.12 7.26 1.98
CA HIS A 82 7.83 7.87 1.73
C HIS A 82 7.88 9.40 1.89
N ARG A 83 7.33 10.13 0.93
CA ARG A 83 7.26 11.61 0.94
C ARG A 83 8.60 12.32 1.04
N GLU A 84 9.69 11.61 0.78
CA GLU A 84 11.02 12.19 0.85
C GLU A 84 11.56 12.58 -0.51
N LYS A 85 12.58 13.39 -0.46
CA LYS A 85 13.32 13.83 -1.63
C LYS A 85 14.18 12.71 -2.18
N SER A 86 14.47 12.79 -3.47
CA SER A 86 15.45 11.92 -4.11
C SER A 86 16.77 11.88 -3.31
N ALA A 87 17.34 10.70 -3.18
CA ALA A 87 18.66 10.53 -2.54
C ALA A 87 19.74 11.27 -3.31
N PHE A 88 19.74 11.14 -4.63
CA PHE A 88 20.56 11.93 -5.55
C PHE A 88 19.65 12.75 -6.45
N ASN A 89 20.20 13.82 -7.00
CA ASN A 89 19.48 14.71 -7.91
C ASN A 89 20.34 15.00 -9.14
N LEU A 90 19.72 15.00 -10.29
CA LEU A 90 20.31 15.31 -11.58
C LEU A 90 19.68 16.60 -12.11
N THR A 91 20.49 17.62 -12.39
CA THR A 91 20.01 18.86 -12.99
C THR A 91 20.69 19.08 -14.35
N PRO A 92 19.97 18.92 -15.46
CA PRO A 92 20.48 19.40 -16.75
C PRO A 92 20.50 20.92 -16.74
N TYR A 93 21.57 21.51 -17.20
CA TYR A 93 21.78 22.95 -17.14
C TYR A 93 22.35 23.45 -18.47
N GLN A 94 21.83 24.59 -18.94
CA GLN A 94 22.37 25.31 -20.08
C GLN A 94 22.62 26.77 -19.74
N GLY A 95 23.78 27.30 -20.13
CA GLY A 95 24.16 28.67 -19.91
C GLY A 95 25.51 28.87 -19.24
N ASP A 96 25.68 30.04 -18.60
CA ASP A 96 26.93 30.42 -17.91
C ASP A 96 27.18 29.48 -16.72
N LYS A 97 28.26 28.71 -16.78
CA LYS A 97 28.67 27.80 -15.70
C LYS A 97 28.84 28.47 -14.34
N CYS A 98 29.12 29.77 -14.28
CA CYS A 98 29.24 30.54 -13.04
C CYS A 98 27.90 30.71 -12.31
N SER A 99 26.77 30.46 -12.97
CA SER A 99 25.42 30.54 -12.42
C SER A 99 24.84 29.22 -11.96
N MET A 100 25.56 28.09 -12.12
CA MET A 100 25.11 26.76 -11.69
C MET A 100 24.95 26.70 -10.18
N LYS A 101 23.97 25.88 -9.76
CA LYS A 101 23.72 25.54 -8.35
C LYS A 101 23.58 24.02 -8.19
N PRO A 102 23.75 23.50 -6.95
CA PRO A 102 23.60 22.08 -6.70
C PRO A 102 22.23 21.48 -7.12
N VAL A 103 21.17 22.26 -7.04
CA VAL A 103 19.84 21.92 -7.54
C VAL A 103 19.22 23.17 -8.13
N THR A 104 18.66 23.10 -9.32
CA THR A 104 17.89 24.16 -9.96
C THR A 104 16.45 23.70 -10.16
N ALA A 105 15.49 24.51 -9.75
CA ALA A 105 14.07 24.29 -9.99
C ALA A 105 13.66 24.91 -11.33
N TYR A 106 12.96 24.17 -12.15
CA TYR A 106 12.45 24.60 -13.45
C TYR A 106 10.93 24.52 -13.49
N THR A 107 10.28 25.45 -14.15
CA THR A 107 8.92 25.25 -14.63
C THR A 107 8.91 24.18 -15.73
N TYR A 108 7.77 23.56 -15.97
CA TYR A 108 7.71 22.42 -16.88
C TYR A 108 6.39 22.36 -17.62
N ASP A 109 6.41 21.68 -18.76
CA ASP A 109 5.25 21.39 -19.60
C ASP A 109 5.35 19.98 -20.21
N ASN A 110 4.27 19.54 -20.86
CA ASN A 110 4.19 18.27 -21.59
C ASN A 110 4.63 17.05 -20.78
N GLU A 111 4.29 17.00 -19.48
CA GLU A 111 4.63 15.86 -18.63
C GLU A 111 3.82 14.62 -19.00
N GLU A 112 4.49 13.48 -19.19
CA GLU A 112 3.88 12.17 -19.34
C GLU A 112 4.48 11.19 -18.33
N LEU A 113 3.61 10.50 -17.59
CA LEU A 113 3.97 9.47 -16.61
C LEU A 113 3.28 8.15 -16.96
N ARG A 114 4.09 7.11 -17.05
CA ARG A 114 3.66 5.71 -17.11
C ARG A 114 4.42 4.93 -16.03
N PRO A 115 3.96 3.77 -15.60
CA PRO A 115 4.70 2.97 -14.61
C PRO A 115 6.16 2.71 -15.00
N TYR A 116 6.46 2.65 -16.28
CA TYR A 116 7.74 2.29 -16.87
C TYR A 116 8.43 3.40 -17.69
N TYR A 117 7.87 4.62 -17.67
CA TYR A 117 8.34 5.72 -18.52
C TYR A 117 7.96 7.07 -17.93
N TYR A 118 8.84 8.04 -18.08
CA TYR A 118 8.59 9.44 -17.75
C TYR A 118 9.16 10.35 -18.84
N SER A 119 8.42 11.39 -19.19
CA SER A 119 8.95 12.49 -20.00
C SER A 119 8.40 13.85 -19.54
N VAL A 120 9.19 14.89 -19.76
CA VAL A 120 8.82 16.26 -19.41
C VAL A 120 9.65 17.25 -20.23
N TYR A 121 9.10 18.43 -20.48
CA TYR A 121 9.83 19.55 -21.04
C TYR A 121 10.10 20.58 -19.94
N LEU A 122 11.37 20.98 -19.77
CA LEU A 122 11.81 21.97 -18.80
C LEU A 122 11.88 23.32 -19.50
N ASP A 123 11.06 24.29 -19.06
CA ASP A 123 10.80 25.50 -19.82
C ASP A 123 12.00 26.46 -19.89
N GLU A 124 12.62 26.79 -18.74
CA GLU A 124 13.69 27.78 -18.71
C GLU A 124 14.96 27.36 -19.49
N PRO A 125 15.41 26.09 -19.37
CA PRO A 125 16.55 25.64 -20.15
C PRO A 125 16.16 25.14 -21.55
N GLU A 126 14.87 25.05 -21.88
CA GLU A 126 14.35 24.50 -23.14
C GLU A 126 14.87 23.07 -23.41
N ILE A 127 14.78 22.19 -22.37
CA ILE A 127 15.30 20.82 -22.42
C ILE A 127 14.16 19.82 -22.38
N GLY A 128 14.12 18.93 -23.38
CA GLY A 128 13.30 17.71 -23.36
C GLY A 128 13.95 16.64 -22.52
N VAL A 129 13.17 15.95 -21.68
CA VAL A 129 13.64 14.88 -20.81
C VAL A 129 12.85 13.61 -21.09
N ARG A 130 13.52 12.46 -21.26
CA ARG A 130 12.92 11.14 -21.32
C ARG A 130 13.65 10.21 -20.35
N PHE A 131 12.91 9.32 -19.70
CA PHE A 131 13.41 8.42 -18.67
C PHE A 131 12.74 7.06 -18.71
N ALA A 132 13.50 6.00 -18.49
CA ALA A 132 12.99 4.66 -18.28
C ALA A 132 13.78 3.90 -17.21
N PRO A 133 13.12 3.27 -16.22
CA PRO A 133 13.75 2.49 -15.18
C PRO A 133 13.84 1.00 -15.54
N SER A 134 14.83 0.33 -14.94
CA SER A 134 14.88 -1.10 -14.68
C SER A 134 14.77 -1.36 -13.16
N HIS A 135 15.16 -2.55 -12.68
CA HIS A 135 15.02 -2.88 -11.25
C HIS A 135 16.01 -2.13 -10.34
N GLN A 136 17.23 -1.92 -10.79
CA GLN A 136 18.32 -1.30 -10.02
C GLN A 136 19.08 -0.25 -10.84
N SER A 137 18.59 0.06 -12.03
CA SER A 137 19.24 0.93 -12.99
C SER A 137 18.22 1.72 -13.79
N ALA A 138 18.66 2.82 -14.42
CA ALA A 138 17.78 3.58 -15.30
C ALA A 138 18.59 4.34 -16.36
N VAL A 139 17.86 4.88 -17.34
CA VAL A 139 18.42 5.67 -18.44
C VAL A 139 17.65 6.98 -18.58
N TYR A 140 18.36 8.08 -18.77
CA TYR A 140 17.87 9.40 -19.18
C TYR A 140 18.39 9.74 -20.57
N GLU A 141 17.53 10.31 -21.38
CA GLU A 141 17.84 11.02 -22.62
C GLU A 141 17.40 12.47 -22.45
N LEU A 142 18.34 13.38 -22.69
CA LEU A 142 18.15 14.81 -22.53
C LEU A 142 18.33 15.47 -23.91
N ASP A 143 17.24 16.00 -24.47
CA ASP A 143 17.24 16.77 -25.71
C ASP A 143 17.59 18.21 -25.36
N MET A 144 18.88 18.57 -25.59
CA MET A 144 19.47 19.81 -25.15
C MET A 144 19.25 20.90 -26.20
N ASN A 145 19.07 22.12 -25.73
CA ASN A 145 19.11 23.29 -26.60
C ASN A 145 20.55 23.60 -26.98
N ASP A 146 20.94 23.47 -28.25
CA ASP A 146 22.30 23.66 -28.73
C ASP A 146 22.79 25.12 -28.75
N SER A 147 21.95 26.08 -28.35
CA SER A 147 22.26 27.51 -28.38
C SER A 147 23.15 27.99 -27.21
N ALA A 148 23.40 27.15 -26.20
CA ALA A 148 24.19 27.50 -25.01
C ALA A 148 25.04 26.32 -24.51
N PRO A 149 26.13 26.56 -23.75
CA PRO A 149 26.93 25.49 -23.17
C PRO A 149 26.12 24.54 -22.31
N ALA A 150 26.26 23.24 -22.54
CA ALA A 150 25.56 22.18 -21.85
C ALA A 150 26.35 21.65 -20.65
N SER A 151 25.67 21.44 -19.55
CA SER A 151 26.22 20.87 -18.31
C SER A 151 25.23 19.91 -17.66
N LEU A 152 25.75 18.93 -16.93
CA LEU A 152 24.99 18.01 -16.13
C LEU A 152 25.45 18.10 -14.68
N VAL A 153 24.60 18.56 -13.79
CA VAL A 153 24.89 18.76 -12.37
C VAL A 153 24.34 17.57 -11.59
N ILE A 154 25.21 16.89 -10.84
CA ILE A 154 24.87 15.72 -10.03
C ILE A 154 25.11 16.08 -8.56
N ASN A 155 24.07 15.97 -7.74
CA ASN A 155 24.12 16.31 -6.33
C ASN A 155 23.81 15.11 -5.43
N SER A 156 24.67 14.88 -4.44
CA SER A 156 24.37 14.06 -3.26
C SER A 156 24.11 14.98 -2.08
N ARG A 157 22.93 14.91 -1.47
CA ARG A 157 22.53 15.81 -0.38
C ARG A 157 23.44 15.73 0.83
N ARG A 158 23.96 14.53 1.12
CA ARG A 158 24.94 14.28 2.18
C ARG A 158 25.76 13.03 1.82
N GLY A 159 26.98 13.20 1.38
CA GLY A 159 27.80 12.08 0.94
C GLY A 159 29.06 12.49 0.24
N ALA A 160 29.46 11.76 -0.78
CA ALA A 160 30.60 12.05 -1.62
C ALA A 160 30.37 11.61 -3.06
N LEU A 161 30.90 12.39 -3.99
CA LEU A 161 30.92 12.09 -5.43
C LEU A 161 32.35 12.23 -5.95
N ARG A 162 32.73 11.37 -6.90
CA ARG A 162 33.96 11.51 -7.69
C ARG A 162 33.68 11.18 -9.15
N ALA A 163 34.30 11.93 -10.03
CA ALA A 163 34.18 11.75 -11.47
C ALA A 163 35.52 11.32 -12.09
N GLU A 164 35.45 10.40 -13.06
CA GLU A 164 36.58 9.91 -13.84
C GLU A 164 36.11 9.73 -15.28
N GLY A 165 36.69 10.53 -16.20
CA GLY A 165 36.24 10.52 -17.58
C GLY A 165 34.79 10.94 -17.72
N ASN A 166 33.96 10.05 -18.25
CA ASN A 166 32.52 10.24 -18.40
C ASN A 166 31.69 9.56 -17.31
N SER A 167 32.30 9.05 -16.23
CA SER A 167 31.60 8.40 -15.12
C SER A 167 31.65 9.19 -13.82
N VAL A 168 30.63 9.03 -13.01
CA VAL A 168 30.53 9.54 -11.65
C VAL A 168 30.17 8.40 -10.71
N LYS A 169 30.92 8.27 -9.62
CA LYS A 169 30.69 7.29 -8.54
C LYS A 169 30.54 8.03 -7.22
N GLY A 170 29.80 7.45 -6.30
CA GLY A 170 29.69 8.00 -4.97
C GLY A 170 28.57 7.39 -4.16
N TYR A 171 28.25 8.06 -3.06
CA TYR A 171 27.19 7.62 -2.17
C TYR A 171 26.46 8.81 -1.56
N GLN A 172 25.25 8.52 -1.09
CA GLN A 172 24.53 9.37 -0.17
C GLN A 172 24.26 8.63 1.14
N GLU A 173 24.47 9.31 2.24
CA GLU A 173 24.08 8.84 3.58
C GLU A 173 22.61 9.08 3.82
N LEU A 174 21.93 8.04 4.28
CA LEU A 174 20.56 8.04 4.77
C LEU A 174 20.56 7.95 6.31
N ASP A 175 19.38 7.87 6.92
CA ASP A 175 19.25 7.67 8.35
C ASP A 175 19.87 6.33 8.79
N ASN A 176 20.19 6.21 10.08
CA ASN A 176 20.81 5.03 10.68
C ASN A 176 22.12 4.58 10.01
N ASN A 177 22.87 5.52 9.41
CA ASN A 177 24.13 5.27 8.69
C ASN A 177 24.02 4.34 7.48
N VAL A 178 22.83 4.12 6.97
CA VAL A 178 22.62 3.41 5.70
C VAL A 178 23.16 4.27 4.57
N LYS A 179 23.78 3.65 3.58
CA LYS A 179 24.26 4.32 2.37
C LYS A 179 23.59 3.77 1.14
N VAL A 180 23.22 4.65 0.24
CA VAL A 180 22.90 4.29 -1.15
C VAL A 180 24.04 4.75 -2.03
N TYR A 181 24.52 3.85 -2.89
CA TYR A 181 25.63 4.06 -3.79
C TYR A 181 25.13 4.30 -5.21
N LEU A 182 25.86 5.13 -5.95
CA LEU A 182 25.57 5.51 -7.32
C LEU A 182 26.77 5.18 -8.20
N TYR A 183 26.52 4.59 -9.35
CA TYR A 183 27.38 4.60 -10.53
C TYR A 183 26.60 5.19 -11.69
N LEU A 184 27.08 6.31 -12.23
CA LEU A 184 26.46 7.01 -13.36
C LEU A 184 27.51 7.17 -14.46
N GLU A 185 27.09 7.01 -15.71
CA GLU A 185 27.92 7.34 -16.86
C GLU A 185 27.12 8.05 -17.94
N THR A 186 27.81 8.94 -18.67
CA THR A 186 27.26 9.62 -19.84
C THR A 186 27.85 9.07 -21.13
N GLN A 187 27.07 9.10 -22.19
CA GLN A 187 27.57 8.67 -23.51
C GLN A 187 28.66 9.61 -24.02
N GLN A 188 28.50 10.89 -23.77
CA GLN A 188 29.43 11.94 -24.14
C GLN A 188 30.53 12.12 -23.07
N THR A 189 31.73 12.48 -23.46
CA THR A 189 32.80 12.79 -22.52
C THR A 189 32.81 14.29 -22.18
N PRO A 190 32.77 14.69 -20.92
CA PRO A 190 32.80 16.09 -20.53
C PRO A 190 34.17 16.70 -20.84
N GLN A 191 34.18 17.98 -21.21
CA GLN A 191 35.39 18.76 -21.44
C GLN A 191 36.04 19.25 -20.14
N GLU A 192 35.20 19.49 -19.11
CA GLU A 192 35.64 19.98 -17.82
C GLU A 192 34.74 19.41 -16.71
N ILE A 193 35.31 19.19 -15.54
CA ILE A 193 34.59 18.74 -14.34
C ILE A 193 34.80 19.80 -13.25
N LEU A 194 33.69 20.24 -12.65
CA LEU A 194 33.68 21.27 -11.63
C LEU A 194 32.98 20.77 -10.35
N ALA A 195 33.47 21.19 -9.20
CA ALA A 195 32.70 21.14 -7.94
C ALA A 195 31.83 22.39 -7.84
N VAL A 196 30.60 22.21 -7.38
CA VAL A 196 29.57 23.26 -7.29
C VAL A 196 29.05 23.37 -5.88
N THR A 197 29.04 24.57 -5.34
CA THR A 197 28.35 24.93 -4.11
C THR A 197 27.41 26.10 -4.35
N PRO A 198 26.52 26.48 -3.41
CA PRO A 198 25.68 27.65 -3.58
C PRO A 198 26.45 28.94 -3.87
N ASP A 199 27.70 29.06 -3.38
CA ASP A 199 28.47 30.29 -3.40
C ASP A 199 29.76 30.23 -4.25
N SER A 200 30.18 29.03 -4.69
CA SER A 200 31.47 28.87 -5.39
C SER A 200 31.50 27.69 -6.34
N ILE A 201 32.21 27.85 -7.43
CA ILE A 201 32.44 26.82 -8.47
C ILE A 201 33.92 26.79 -8.78
N TRP A 202 34.54 25.61 -8.77
CA TRP A 202 36.00 25.45 -9.06
C TRP A 202 36.28 24.10 -9.69
N ALA A 203 37.40 24.02 -10.40
CA ALA A 203 37.84 22.76 -11.01
C ALA A 203 38.14 21.70 -9.96
N SER A 204 37.40 20.62 -9.97
CA SER A 204 37.60 19.45 -9.09
C SER A 204 36.81 18.28 -9.60
N SER A 205 37.44 17.08 -9.56
CA SER A 205 36.79 15.82 -9.89
C SER A 205 36.16 15.12 -8.65
N SER A 206 36.14 15.79 -7.50
CA SER A 206 35.53 15.24 -6.29
C SER A 206 34.86 16.31 -5.44
N ALA A 207 33.78 15.91 -4.78
CA ALA A 207 33.05 16.71 -3.79
C ALA A 207 32.57 15.82 -2.64
N SER A 208 32.50 16.36 -1.42
CA SER A 208 32.02 15.64 -0.24
C SER A 208 31.37 16.54 0.78
N GLY A 209 30.53 15.98 1.64
CA GLY A 209 29.81 16.69 2.70
C GLY A 209 28.34 16.94 2.36
N HIS A 210 27.78 18.01 2.91
CA HIS A 210 26.44 18.46 2.56
C HIS A 210 26.42 19.05 1.16
N ASN A 211 25.44 18.62 0.33
CA ASN A 211 25.37 18.98 -1.08
C ASN A 211 26.69 18.74 -1.80
N ALA A 212 27.24 17.53 -1.67
CA ALA A 212 28.37 17.09 -2.47
C ALA A 212 27.93 17.09 -3.95
N CYS A 213 28.45 18.05 -4.73
CA CYS A 213 27.93 18.34 -6.05
C CYS A 213 29.05 18.46 -7.09
N LEU A 214 28.89 17.77 -8.21
CA LEU A 214 29.76 17.85 -9.37
C LEU A 214 28.96 18.28 -10.59
N SER A 215 29.62 19.06 -11.47
CA SER A 215 29.11 19.39 -12.79
C SER A 215 30.03 18.82 -13.85
N LEU A 216 29.45 18.08 -14.79
CA LEU A 216 30.08 17.62 -16.02
C LEU A 216 29.77 18.63 -17.13
N ASN A 217 30.76 19.36 -17.65
CA ASN A 217 30.54 20.40 -18.66
C ASN A 217 30.98 19.87 -20.03
N TYR A 218 30.10 19.99 -21.03
CA TYR A 218 30.28 19.44 -22.36
C TYR A 218 30.59 20.54 -23.41
N GLY A 219 30.41 21.81 -23.04
CA GLY A 219 30.63 22.93 -23.97
C GLY A 219 29.40 23.23 -24.84
N GLU A 220 29.65 23.90 -25.95
CA GLU A 220 28.64 24.33 -26.92
C GLU A 220 28.36 23.26 -27.98
N ASN A 221 27.21 23.38 -28.65
CA ASN A 221 26.76 22.50 -29.75
C ASN A 221 26.59 21.03 -29.33
N VAL A 222 25.96 20.82 -28.18
CA VAL A 222 25.61 19.49 -27.67
C VAL A 222 24.06 19.34 -27.74
N PRO A 223 23.53 18.75 -28.80
CA PRO A 223 22.09 18.63 -28.98
C PRO A 223 21.45 17.58 -28.07
N GLU A 224 22.21 16.64 -27.55
CA GLU A 224 21.72 15.51 -26.80
C GLU A 224 22.73 15.06 -25.74
N LEU A 225 22.26 14.77 -24.53
CA LEU A 225 23.04 14.10 -23.49
C LEU A 225 22.33 12.84 -23.03
N ASN A 226 23.00 11.71 -23.12
CA ASN A 226 22.48 10.43 -22.69
C ASN A 226 23.17 9.99 -21.41
N VAL A 227 22.40 9.60 -20.43
CA VAL A 227 22.84 9.21 -19.08
C VAL A 227 22.25 7.86 -18.74
N ARG A 228 23.06 6.94 -18.24
CA ARG A 228 22.57 5.73 -17.58
C ARG A 228 23.24 5.55 -16.23
N TYR A 229 22.54 4.94 -15.30
CA TYR A 229 23.06 4.77 -13.95
C TYR A 229 22.54 3.52 -13.28
N GLY A 230 23.30 3.02 -12.31
CA GLY A 230 22.89 1.98 -11.40
C GLY A 230 23.01 2.45 -9.95
N VAL A 231 22.17 1.88 -9.10
CA VAL A 231 22.17 2.11 -7.66
C VAL A 231 22.41 0.80 -6.90
N SER A 232 22.92 0.92 -5.68
CA SER A 232 23.19 -0.22 -4.79
C SER A 232 23.13 0.20 -3.34
N PHE A 233 22.75 -0.72 -2.45
CA PHE A 233 22.93 -0.56 -1.00
C PHE A 233 24.18 -1.28 -0.48
N ILE A 234 24.94 -1.94 -1.35
CA ILE A 234 26.14 -2.71 -1.01
C ILE A 234 27.42 -1.89 -1.26
N SER A 235 27.65 -1.42 -2.48
CA SER A 235 28.85 -0.65 -2.84
C SER A 235 28.72 0.04 -4.19
N GLU A 236 29.68 0.94 -4.50
CA GLU A 236 29.79 1.59 -5.81
C GLU A 236 30.07 0.58 -6.93
N GLU A 237 30.90 -0.43 -6.67
CA GLU A 237 31.19 -1.50 -7.62
C GLU A 237 29.96 -2.36 -7.90
N GLN A 238 29.10 -2.57 -6.88
CA GLN A 238 27.84 -3.27 -7.09
C GLN A 238 26.86 -2.42 -7.91
N ALA A 239 26.80 -1.11 -7.69
CA ALA A 239 25.99 -0.20 -8.49
C ALA A 239 26.39 -0.26 -9.99
N GLU A 240 27.71 -0.29 -10.27
CA GLU A 240 28.22 -0.50 -11.64
C GLU A 240 27.79 -1.86 -12.22
N LYS A 241 27.92 -2.96 -11.44
CA LYS A 241 27.49 -4.29 -11.88
C LYS A 241 25.99 -4.33 -12.17
N ASN A 242 25.17 -3.70 -11.34
CA ASN A 242 23.73 -3.61 -11.53
C ASN A 242 23.41 -2.92 -12.86
N LEU A 243 24.07 -1.78 -13.14
CA LEU A 243 23.91 -1.08 -14.42
C LEU A 243 24.32 -1.98 -15.62
N ARG A 244 25.51 -2.59 -15.55
CA ARG A 244 26.03 -3.42 -16.65
C ARG A 244 25.13 -4.63 -16.94
N ARG A 245 24.51 -5.20 -15.92
CA ARG A 245 23.60 -6.34 -16.04
C ARG A 245 22.29 -5.94 -16.71
N GLU A 246 21.72 -4.78 -16.35
CA GLU A 246 20.36 -4.42 -16.71
C GLU A 246 20.26 -3.56 -17.97
N ILE A 247 21.19 -2.62 -18.16
CA ILE A 247 21.12 -1.63 -19.25
C ILE A 247 22.44 -1.60 -20.01
N SER A 248 22.44 -2.15 -21.22
CA SER A 248 23.64 -2.26 -22.08
C SER A 248 23.89 -1.04 -22.98
N ASN A 249 22.87 -0.21 -23.20
CA ASN A 249 22.91 0.96 -24.10
C ASN A 249 22.22 2.17 -23.49
N TYR A 250 22.06 3.26 -24.25
CA TYR A 250 21.40 4.49 -23.82
C TYR A 250 19.99 4.67 -24.42
N ASP A 251 19.39 3.62 -24.93
CA ASP A 251 18.10 3.63 -25.62
C ASP A 251 16.93 3.57 -24.62
N VAL A 252 16.32 4.72 -24.34
CA VAL A 252 15.16 4.85 -23.44
C VAL A 252 13.97 4.03 -23.95
N ASP A 253 13.73 3.98 -25.26
CA ASP A 253 12.57 3.26 -25.82
C ASP A 253 12.70 1.75 -25.60
N SER A 254 13.90 1.20 -25.72
CA SER A 254 14.19 -0.21 -25.47
C SER A 254 13.94 -0.57 -23.99
N VAL A 255 14.42 0.25 -23.05
CA VAL A 255 14.22 0.04 -21.61
C VAL A 255 12.76 0.19 -21.24
N ALA A 256 12.08 1.21 -21.76
CA ALA A 256 10.65 1.41 -21.55
C ALA A 256 9.80 0.24 -22.08
N ALA A 257 10.12 -0.28 -23.26
CA ALA A 257 9.41 -1.44 -23.83
C ALA A 257 9.60 -2.69 -22.96
N ALA A 258 10.80 -2.93 -22.42
CA ALA A 258 11.05 -4.01 -21.49
C ALA A 258 10.23 -3.83 -20.19
N GLY A 259 10.24 -2.63 -19.61
CA GLY A 259 9.46 -2.29 -18.42
C GLY A 259 7.95 -2.46 -18.63
N ARG A 260 7.44 -2.07 -19.81
CA ARG A 260 6.04 -2.27 -20.19
C ARG A 260 5.64 -3.75 -20.19
N ASN A 261 6.51 -4.62 -20.71
CA ASN A 261 6.26 -6.06 -20.72
C ASN A 261 6.22 -6.64 -19.30
N VAL A 262 7.16 -6.26 -18.44
CA VAL A 262 7.20 -6.66 -17.03
C VAL A 262 5.90 -6.26 -16.30
N TRP A 263 5.41 -5.05 -16.54
CA TRP A 263 4.16 -4.60 -15.96
C TRP A 263 2.93 -5.34 -16.49
N ASN A 264 2.89 -5.64 -17.78
CA ASN A 264 1.79 -6.42 -18.34
C ASN A 264 1.75 -7.86 -17.81
N GLU A 265 2.91 -8.46 -17.53
CA GLU A 265 2.98 -9.76 -16.86
C GLU A 265 2.44 -9.69 -15.42
N ALA A 266 2.87 -8.69 -14.63
CA ALA A 266 2.41 -8.51 -13.26
C ALA A 266 0.91 -8.22 -13.16
N LEU A 267 0.43 -7.25 -13.94
CA LEU A 267 -0.96 -6.81 -13.91
C LEU A 267 -1.91 -7.80 -14.60
N GLY A 268 -1.42 -8.55 -15.59
CA GLY A 268 -2.18 -9.57 -16.30
C GLY A 268 -2.53 -10.82 -15.47
N LYS A 269 -2.04 -10.91 -14.23
CA LYS A 269 -2.48 -11.95 -13.27
C LYS A 269 -3.95 -11.80 -12.90
N ILE A 270 -4.51 -10.62 -13.06
CA ILE A 270 -5.95 -10.39 -12.90
C ILE A 270 -6.46 -9.65 -14.15
N GLU A 271 -7.33 -10.30 -14.88
CA GLU A 271 -7.98 -9.73 -16.06
C GLU A 271 -9.41 -9.33 -15.71
N VAL A 272 -9.82 -8.13 -16.11
CA VAL A 272 -11.17 -7.62 -15.85
C VAL A 272 -11.83 -7.12 -17.12
N GLU A 273 -13.12 -7.44 -17.26
CA GLU A 273 -13.97 -6.99 -18.36
C GLU A 273 -15.17 -6.20 -17.83
N GLY A 274 -15.40 -5.04 -18.41
CA GLY A 274 -16.52 -4.16 -18.07
C GLY A 274 -16.64 -3.04 -19.09
N MET A 275 -17.76 -2.32 -19.06
CA MET A 275 -18.10 -1.30 -20.05
C MET A 275 -17.38 0.05 -19.85
N ASN A 276 -16.73 0.26 -18.71
CA ASN A 276 -16.20 1.55 -18.32
C ASN A 276 -14.67 1.51 -18.18
N ASP A 277 -13.96 2.26 -19.01
CA ASP A 277 -12.50 2.39 -18.99
C ASP A 277 -12.01 3.07 -17.70
N ASP A 278 -12.79 3.98 -17.10
CA ASP A 278 -12.42 4.62 -15.82
C ASP A 278 -12.38 3.62 -14.67
N ASP A 279 -13.31 2.67 -14.62
CA ASP A 279 -13.28 1.59 -13.62
C ASP A 279 -12.05 0.69 -13.81
N LYS A 280 -11.68 0.37 -15.05
CA LYS A 280 -10.43 -0.35 -15.33
C LYS A 280 -9.20 0.45 -14.90
N THR A 281 -9.20 1.76 -15.11
CA THR A 281 -8.12 2.65 -14.69
C THR A 281 -7.99 2.65 -13.17
N VAL A 282 -9.07 2.78 -12.43
CA VAL A 282 -9.06 2.70 -10.97
C VAL A 282 -8.54 1.33 -10.50
N PHE A 283 -9.01 0.24 -11.10
CA PHE A 283 -8.61 -1.12 -10.75
C PHE A 283 -7.11 -1.37 -11.00
N TYR A 284 -6.65 -1.16 -12.23
CA TYR A 284 -5.25 -1.44 -12.58
C TYR A 284 -4.27 -0.45 -11.93
N THR A 285 -4.68 0.80 -11.68
CA THR A 285 -3.87 1.74 -10.89
C THR A 285 -3.76 1.27 -9.44
N SER A 286 -4.85 0.77 -8.86
CA SER A 286 -4.82 0.21 -7.51
C SER A 286 -3.95 -1.05 -7.45
N LEU A 287 -4.08 -1.95 -8.43
CA LEU A 287 -3.22 -3.13 -8.51
C LEU A 287 -1.73 -2.76 -8.67
N TYR A 288 -1.41 -1.79 -9.55
CA TYR A 288 -0.07 -1.24 -9.72
C TYR A 288 0.52 -0.76 -8.39
N ARG A 289 -0.24 -0.03 -7.56
CA ARG A 289 0.25 0.49 -6.28
C ARG A 289 0.58 -0.60 -5.26
N THR A 290 -0.04 -1.78 -5.34
CA THR A 290 0.31 -2.92 -4.47
C THR A 290 1.71 -3.49 -4.76
N TYR A 291 2.32 -3.14 -5.90
CA TYR A 291 3.68 -3.51 -6.29
C TYR A 291 4.73 -2.42 -6.05
N GLU A 292 4.33 -1.25 -5.51
CA GLU A 292 5.27 -0.19 -5.17
C GLU A 292 6.12 -0.57 -3.97
N ARG A 293 5.55 -1.34 -3.04
CA ARG A 293 6.17 -1.85 -1.81
C ARG A 293 5.80 -3.32 -1.59
N PRO A 294 6.63 -4.07 -0.84
CA PRO A 294 8.01 -3.76 -0.44
C PRO A 294 8.97 -3.75 -1.64
N VAL A 295 10.19 -3.24 -1.44
CA VAL A 295 11.23 -3.20 -2.45
C VAL A 295 12.25 -4.33 -2.27
N CYS A 296 12.73 -4.91 -3.37
CA CYS A 296 13.77 -5.93 -3.36
C CYS A 296 15.15 -5.29 -3.21
N LEU A 297 15.88 -5.65 -2.17
CA LEU A 297 17.27 -5.22 -1.98
C LEU A 297 18.30 -6.30 -2.32
N SER A 298 17.90 -7.43 -2.88
CA SER A 298 18.85 -8.45 -3.35
C SER A 298 19.61 -8.00 -4.59
N GLU A 299 20.94 -8.12 -4.56
CA GLU A 299 21.90 -7.71 -5.58
C GLU A 299 22.90 -8.84 -5.80
N ASP A 300 22.79 -9.57 -6.92
CA ASP A 300 23.63 -10.71 -7.24
C ASP A 300 23.74 -11.76 -6.11
N GLY A 301 22.61 -12.12 -5.51
CA GLY A 301 22.52 -13.13 -4.44
C GLY A 301 22.90 -12.62 -3.04
N ARG A 302 23.08 -11.30 -2.87
CA ARG A 302 23.41 -10.65 -1.59
C ARG A 302 22.49 -9.47 -1.34
N TYR A 303 22.41 -9.05 -0.09
CA TYR A 303 21.65 -7.85 0.30
C TYR A 303 22.29 -7.15 1.51
N PHE A 304 22.12 -5.84 1.60
CA PHE A 304 22.44 -5.07 2.79
C PHE A 304 21.24 -5.09 3.75
N SER A 305 21.50 -5.35 5.03
CA SER A 305 20.48 -5.26 6.09
C SER A 305 20.75 -4.07 7.01
N ALA A 306 19.75 -3.20 7.14
CA ALA A 306 19.80 -2.12 8.13
C ALA A 306 19.58 -2.61 9.58
N SER A 307 19.17 -3.87 9.79
CA SER A 307 18.96 -4.45 11.12
C SER A 307 20.28 -4.63 11.90
N ASP A 308 21.37 -4.94 11.20
CA ASP A 308 22.70 -5.13 11.80
C ASP A 308 23.81 -4.35 11.07
N GLY A 309 23.48 -3.64 9.98
CA GLY A 309 24.44 -2.86 9.19
C GLY A 309 25.40 -3.70 8.35
N GLN A 310 25.06 -4.96 8.05
CA GLN A 310 25.93 -5.89 7.34
C GLN A 310 25.37 -6.30 5.97
N VAL A 311 26.25 -6.83 5.13
CA VAL A 311 25.88 -7.47 3.85
C VAL A 311 25.81 -8.98 4.08
N HIS A 312 24.72 -9.59 3.63
CA HIS A 312 24.42 -11.02 3.78
C HIS A 312 24.19 -11.68 2.41
N ASP A 313 24.38 -13.00 2.34
CA ASP A 313 23.91 -13.81 1.22
C ASP A 313 22.39 -14.03 1.34
N ASP A 314 21.67 -13.94 0.22
CA ASP A 314 20.21 -14.16 0.21
C ASP A 314 19.83 -15.64 0.11
N ASN A 315 20.81 -16.52 -0.14
CA ASN A 315 20.62 -17.97 -0.26
C ASN A 315 19.53 -18.37 -1.26
N GLY A 316 19.38 -17.60 -2.33
CA GLY A 316 18.40 -17.83 -3.38
C GLY A 316 16.96 -17.44 -3.03
N LYS A 317 16.75 -16.79 -1.89
CA LYS A 317 15.47 -16.18 -1.50
C LYS A 317 15.66 -14.68 -1.37
N ALA A 318 15.10 -13.92 -2.30
CA ALA A 318 15.27 -12.47 -2.37
C ALA A 318 14.87 -11.77 -1.05
N PHE A 319 15.58 -10.70 -0.71
CA PHE A 319 15.35 -9.92 0.49
C PHE A 319 14.53 -8.66 0.16
N TYR A 320 13.45 -8.47 0.90
CA TYR A 320 12.53 -7.35 0.74
C TYR A 320 12.44 -6.51 2.01
N THR A 321 12.31 -5.20 1.86
CA THR A 321 12.06 -4.25 2.94
C THR A 321 11.19 -3.09 2.43
N ASP A 322 10.92 -2.09 3.29
CA ASP A 322 10.00 -0.98 3.01
C ASP A 322 8.56 -1.47 2.89
N ASP A 323 8.09 -2.12 3.94
CA ASP A 323 6.69 -2.57 4.05
C ASP A 323 6.02 -1.93 5.28
N TRP A 324 4.85 -1.41 5.06
CA TRP A 324 4.05 -0.75 6.09
C TRP A 324 3.02 -1.74 6.63
N ILE A 325 3.51 -2.66 7.46
CA ILE A 325 2.77 -3.86 7.87
C ILE A 325 1.45 -3.53 8.55
N TRP A 326 1.39 -2.41 9.33
CA TRP A 326 0.15 -1.98 9.97
C TRP A 326 -0.99 -1.74 8.98
N ASP A 327 -0.64 -1.31 7.76
CA ASP A 327 -1.56 -1.03 6.67
C ASP A 327 -1.74 -2.26 5.77
N THR A 328 -0.63 -2.88 5.36
CA THR A 328 -0.59 -3.90 4.30
C THR A 328 -1.08 -5.28 4.73
N TYR A 329 -1.04 -5.62 6.03
CA TYR A 329 -1.50 -6.94 6.49
C TYR A 329 -2.98 -7.20 6.19
N ARG A 330 -3.79 -6.14 6.10
CA ARG A 330 -5.25 -6.23 5.96
C ARG A 330 -5.70 -6.78 4.60
N ALA A 331 -5.03 -6.40 3.53
CA ALA A 331 -5.43 -6.78 2.18
C ALA A 331 -4.23 -7.06 1.24
N THR A 332 -3.13 -6.33 1.33
CA THR A 332 -2.01 -6.45 0.38
C THR A 332 -1.32 -7.80 0.51
N HIS A 333 -0.99 -8.23 1.74
CA HIS A 333 -0.45 -9.56 1.98
C HIS A 333 -1.42 -10.67 1.58
N PRO A 334 -2.73 -10.64 1.96
CA PRO A 334 -3.72 -11.60 1.47
C PRO A 334 -3.85 -11.65 -0.07
N LEU A 335 -3.68 -10.52 -0.77
CA LEU A 335 -3.68 -10.48 -2.23
C LEU A 335 -2.46 -11.21 -2.80
N ARG A 336 -1.27 -10.97 -2.24
CA ARG A 336 -0.02 -11.63 -2.65
C ARG A 336 -0.07 -13.13 -2.44
N VAL A 337 -0.67 -13.61 -1.35
CA VAL A 337 -0.90 -15.06 -1.14
C VAL A 337 -1.64 -15.69 -2.31
N ILE A 338 -2.53 -14.97 -2.97
CA ILE A 338 -3.29 -15.47 -4.13
C ILE A 338 -2.45 -15.41 -5.42
N ILE A 339 -1.90 -14.22 -5.74
CA ILE A 339 -1.32 -13.95 -7.07
C ILE A 339 0.21 -13.98 -7.11
N GLU A 340 0.88 -13.89 -5.95
CA GLU A 340 2.34 -13.79 -5.79
C GLU A 340 2.84 -14.60 -4.58
N PRO A 341 2.50 -15.89 -4.43
CA PRO A 341 2.82 -16.67 -3.23
C PRO A 341 4.33 -16.81 -2.97
N GLU A 342 5.16 -16.86 -4.02
CA GLU A 342 6.62 -16.89 -3.86
C GLU A 342 7.15 -15.56 -3.33
N LEU A 343 6.66 -14.44 -3.85
CA LEU A 343 6.98 -13.10 -3.35
C LEU A 343 6.59 -12.97 -1.87
N GLU A 344 5.37 -13.37 -1.52
CA GLU A 344 4.88 -13.31 -0.13
C GLU A 344 5.75 -14.14 0.82
N THR A 345 6.13 -15.34 0.40
CA THR A 345 7.04 -16.22 1.16
C THR A 345 8.42 -15.55 1.35
N ASN A 346 8.96 -14.90 0.32
CA ASN A 346 10.24 -14.19 0.40
C ASN A 346 10.16 -12.95 1.31
N ILE A 347 9.02 -12.26 1.33
CA ILE A 347 8.76 -11.15 2.26
C ILE A 347 8.76 -11.65 3.71
N ILE A 348 8.03 -12.73 4.03
CA ILE A 348 8.02 -13.31 5.38
C ILE A 348 9.43 -13.78 5.78
N ASN A 349 10.16 -14.46 4.89
CA ASN A 349 11.56 -14.84 5.14
C ASN A 349 12.44 -13.61 5.41
N SER A 350 12.18 -12.47 4.76
CA SER A 350 12.91 -11.22 4.99
C SER A 350 12.64 -10.67 6.39
N TYR A 351 11.40 -10.73 6.86
CA TYR A 351 11.06 -10.35 8.25
C TYR A 351 11.78 -11.23 9.27
N LEU A 352 11.86 -12.54 9.04
CA LEU A 352 12.57 -13.46 9.91
C LEU A 352 14.08 -13.19 9.95
N ARG A 353 14.67 -12.82 8.81
CA ARG A 353 16.07 -12.38 8.74
C ARG A 353 16.29 -11.10 9.55
N MET A 354 15.43 -10.08 9.36
CA MET A 354 15.49 -8.85 10.15
C MET A 354 15.41 -9.12 11.64
N ALA A 355 14.48 -9.98 12.07
CA ALA A 355 14.35 -10.38 13.49
C ALA A 355 15.60 -11.09 14.00
N SER A 356 16.13 -12.06 13.23
CA SER A 356 17.29 -12.87 13.63
C SER A 356 18.60 -12.12 13.61
N GLN A 357 18.68 -10.99 12.93
CA GLN A 357 19.86 -10.09 12.88
C GLN A 357 19.90 -9.13 14.06
N THR A 358 18.95 -9.23 14.98
CA THR A 358 18.91 -8.45 16.22
C THR A 358 18.93 -9.39 17.43
N ASP A 359 19.54 -8.96 18.53
CA ASP A 359 19.60 -9.76 19.78
C ASP A 359 18.21 -10.01 20.39
N SER A 360 17.25 -9.13 20.10
CA SER A 360 15.88 -9.20 20.63
C SER A 360 15.02 -10.27 19.98
N LEU A 361 15.31 -10.63 18.73
CA LEU A 361 14.47 -11.51 17.91
C LEU A 361 13.00 -11.02 17.87
N TRP A 362 12.77 -9.73 17.65
CA TRP A 362 11.43 -9.18 17.48
C TRP A 362 11.05 -9.11 16.02
N MET A 363 9.87 -9.62 15.68
CA MET A 363 9.29 -9.42 14.36
C MET A 363 9.24 -7.94 14.02
N PRO A 364 9.61 -7.50 12.80
CA PRO A 364 9.48 -6.09 12.43
C PRO A 364 8.01 -5.65 12.45
N THR A 365 7.80 -4.37 12.75
CA THR A 365 6.46 -3.75 12.77
C THR A 365 6.24 -2.79 11.63
N PHE A 366 7.29 -2.08 11.22
CA PHE A 366 7.24 -1.12 10.12
C PHE A 366 8.64 -1.01 9.48
N PRO A 367 9.08 -2.07 8.77
CA PRO A 367 10.41 -2.07 8.16
C PRO A 367 10.50 -1.07 7.01
N GLU A 368 11.48 -0.20 7.07
CA GLU A 368 11.88 0.72 6.02
C GLU A 368 13.30 0.37 5.53
N ILE A 369 13.78 0.98 4.45
CA ILE A 369 15.13 0.74 3.93
C ILE A 369 16.21 1.04 4.98
N THR A 370 15.96 2.01 5.84
CA THR A 370 16.88 2.44 6.91
C THR A 370 16.69 1.70 8.24
N GLY A 371 15.86 0.66 8.26
CA GLY A 371 15.59 -0.17 9.44
C GLY A 371 14.13 -0.15 9.87
N ASP A 372 13.79 -0.95 10.87
CA ASP A 372 12.44 -0.99 11.42
C ASP A 372 12.18 0.26 12.27
N THR A 373 11.38 1.17 11.74
CA THR A 373 11.03 2.44 12.40
C THR A 373 9.97 2.27 13.48
N ARG A 374 9.33 1.10 13.55
CA ARG A 374 8.29 0.74 14.52
C ARG A 374 7.15 1.75 14.59
N ARG A 375 6.84 2.36 13.47
CA ARG A 375 5.68 3.27 13.33
C ARG A 375 4.41 2.53 13.69
N MET A 376 3.38 3.31 14.03
CA MET A 376 2.05 2.84 14.38
C MET A 376 2.01 2.06 15.69
N ASN A 377 0.95 1.30 15.93
CA ASN A 377 0.73 0.48 17.11
C ASN A 377 0.62 -1.01 16.74
N SER A 378 0.61 -1.88 17.77
CA SER A 378 0.44 -3.33 17.62
C SER A 378 1.62 -4.04 16.94
N ASN A 379 1.50 -5.34 16.67
CA ASN A 379 2.57 -6.18 16.11
C ASN A 379 2.04 -7.05 14.97
N HIS A 380 1.38 -6.43 13.99
CA HIS A 380 0.63 -7.12 12.94
C HIS A 380 1.45 -7.97 11.96
N GLY A 381 2.77 -7.99 12.07
CA GLY A 381 3.59 -9.02 11.40
C GLY A 381 3.16 -10.45 11.72
N VAL A 382 2.56 -10.67 12.89
CA VAL A 382 1.97 -11.97 13.24
C VAL A 382 0.76 -12.34 12.36
N ALA A 383 0.01 -11.34 11.90
CA ALA A 383 -1.14 -11.57 11.02
C ALA A 383 -0.71 -12.07 9.64
N THR A 384 0.40 -11.56 9.09
CA THR A 384 0.94 -12.04 7.80
C THR A 384 1.37 -13.51 7.89
N VAL A 385 2.02 -13.89 8.99
CA VAL A 385 2.42 -15.29 9.24
C VAL A 385 1.21 -16.19 9.44
N ALA A 386 0.24 -15.75 10.25
CA ALA A 386 -0.99 -16.53 10.50
C ALA A 386 -1.81 -16.74 9.22
N ASP A 387 -1.92 -15.71 8.38
CA ASP A 387 -2.65 -15.80 7.11
C ASP A 387 -1.96 -16.74 6.12
N ALA A 388 -0.63 -16.65 6.00
CA ALA A 388 0.17 -17.54 5.18
C ALA A 388 0.01 -19.02 5.63
N CYS A 389 0.14 -19.30 6.93
CA CYS A 389 -0.05 -20.64 7.48
C CYS A 389 -1.46 -21.18 7.24
N ALA A 390 -2.50 -20.36 7.49
CA ALA A 390 -3.89 -20.74 7.29
C ALA A 390 -4.23 -21.07 5.83
N LYS A 391 -3.50 -20.48 4.90
CA LYS A 391 -3.65 -20.66 3.45
C LYS A 391 -2.64 -21.62 2.83
N GLY A 392 -1.87 -22.35 3.67
CA GLY A 392 -0.94 -23.39 3.24
C GLY A 392 0.39 -22.89 2.67
N LEU A 393 0.71 -21.61 2.83
CA LEU A 393 1.96 -21.01 2.39
C LEU A 393 2.97 -21.06 3.55
N THR A 394 3.87 -22.03 3.55
CA THR A 394 4.75 -22.34 4.71
C THR A 394 6.22 -22.61 4.33
N ASP A 395 6.70 -22.11 3.18
CA ASP A 395 8.11 -22.23 2.80
C ASP A 395 8.99 -21.21 3.56
N PHE A 396 8.83 -21.19 4.89
CA PHE A 396 9.64 -20.44 5.86
C PHE A 396 9.66 -21.19 7.20
N ASP A 397 10.57 -20.79 8.09
CA ASP A 397 10.64 -21.37 9.43
C ASP A 397 9.48 -20.87 10.31
N VAL A 398 8.40 -21.64 10.36
CA VAL A 398 7.19 -21.31 11.12
C VAL A 398 7.46 -21.25 12.63
N ALA A 399 8.37 -22.11 13.15
CA ALA A 399 8.70 -22.11 14.59
C ALA A 399 9.48 -20.83 14.97
N LEU A 400 10.43 -20.43 14.13
CA LEU A 400 11.15 -19.16 14.29
C LEU A 400 10.19 -17.97 14.17
N ALA A 401 9.25 -17.99 13.20
CA ALA A 401 8.25 -16.97 13.01
C ALA A 401 7.35 -16.82 14.25
N TYR A 402 6.88 -17.92 14.79
CA TYR A 402 6.10 -17.95 16.04
C TYR A 402 6.88 -17.28 17.20
N GLU A 403 8.14 -17.69 17.39
CA GLU A 403 8.96 -17.15 18.47
C GLU A 403 9.25 -15.65 18.31
N ALA A 404 9.55 -15.19 17.07
CA ALA A 404 9.78 -13.78 16.80
C ALA A 404 8.52 -12.92 17.04
N CYS A 405 7.35 -13.42 16.60
CA CYS A 405 6.06 -12.78 16.85
C CYS A 405 5.73 -12.75 18.35
N ARG A 406 5.90 -13.88 19.04
CA ARG A 406 5.66 -13.98 20.50
C ARG A 406 6.49 -12.99 21.27
N ARG A 407 7.79 -12.91 20.99
CA ARG A 407 8.70 -11.95 21.63
C ARG A 407 8.34 -10.50 21.33
N GLY A 408 7.93 -10.20 20.10
CA GLY A 408 7.43 -8.87 19.73
C GLY A 408 6.22 -8.43 20.55
N ILE A 409 5.36 -9.38 20.94
CA ILE A 409 4.14 -9.12 21.73
C ILE A 409 4.41 -9.14 23.25
N GLU A 410 5.31 -10.02 23.74
CA GLU A 410 5.49 -10.24 25.18
C GLU A 410 6.73 -9.52 25.78
N ASP A 411 7.81 -9.38 25.00
CA ASP A 411 9.12 -8.91 25.49
C ASP A 411 9.43 -7.47 25.05
N LYS A 412 8.75 -6.97 24.00
CA LYS A 412 8.81 -5.58 23.55
C LYS A 412 7.65 -4.78 24.16
N THR A 413 7.84 -3.49 24.41
CA THR A 413 6.73 -2.65 24.83
C THR A 413 5.65 -2.55 23.75
N LEU A 414 4.38 -2.54 24.18
CA LEU A 414 3.21 -2.31 23.33
C LEU A 414 2.98 -0.82 23.05
N ALA A 415 3.74 0.08 23.69
CA ALA A 415 3.63 1.51 23.43
C ALA A 415 3.93 1.82 21.95
N PRO A 416 3.08 2.61 21.28
CA PRO A 416 3.26 2.96 19.86
C PRO A 416 4.63 3.62 19.59
N TRP A 417 5.21 3.33 18.41
CA TRP A 417 6.50 3.91 17.97
C TRP A 417 7.66 3.67 18.93
N SER A 418 7.65 2.61 19.69
CA SER A 418 8.71 2.30 20.64
C SER A 418 9.39 0.97 20.34
N GLY A 419 10.71 0.98 20.30
CA GLY A 419 11.57 -0.20 20.18
C GLY A 419 12.20 -0.60 21.50
N LYS A 420 11.62 -0.22 22.64
CA LYS A 420 12.12 -0.55 23.97
C LYS A 420 11.60 -1.90 24.46
N PRO A 421 12.31 -2.57 25.39
CA PRO A 421 11.77 -3.73 26.09
C PRO A 421 10.47 -3.42 26.82
N ALA A 422 9.69 -4.47 27.11
CA ALA A 422 8.45 -4.39 27.89
C ALA A 422 8.68 -3.70 29.25
N GLY A 423 7.79 -2.80 29.61
CA GLY A 423 7.89 -1.97 30.81
C GLY A 423 6.63 -2.00 31.68
N GLU A 424 6.35 -0.87 32.33
CA GLU A 424 5.26 -0.76 33.32
C GLU A 424 3.88 -0.97 32.66
N LEU A 425 3.63 -0.40 31.48
CA LEU A 425 2.35 -0.55 30.77
C LEU A 425 2.12 -2.00 30.34
N ASP A 426 3.17 -2.68 29.93
CA ASP A 426 3.10 -4.07 29.46
C ASP A 426 2.85 -5.02 30.62
N ALA A 427 3.45 -4.77 31.79
CA ALA A 427 3.14 -5.50 33.03
C ALA A 427 1.67 -5.31 33.43
N PHE A 428 1.16 -4.08 33.36
CA PHE A 428 -0.23 -3.80 33.63
C PHE A 428 -1.17 -4.51 32.64
N PHE A 429 -0.84 -4.46 31.32
CA PHE A 429 -1.61 -5.17 30.30
C PHE A 429 -1.65 -6.68 30.55
N LYS A 430 -0.53 -7.27 30.92
CA LYS A 430 -0.43 -8.71 31.22
C LYS A 430 -1.31 -9.12 32.41
N GLU A 431 -1.47 -8.25 33.43
CA GLU A 431 -2.28 -8.49 34.61
C GLU A 431 -3.76 -8.20 34.40
N HIS A 432 -4.07 -7.12 33.66
CA HIS A 432 -5.45 -6.59 33.59
C HIS A 432 -6.09 -6.72 32.21
N GLY A 433 -5.33 -7.07 31.15
CA GLY A 433 -5.83 -7.27 29.81
C GLY A 433 -6.21 -5.98 29.05
N TYR A 434 -5.69 -4.81 29.46
CA TYR A 434 -5.87 -3.56 28.71
C TYR A 434 -4.76 -2.56 29.05
N ILE A 435 -4.52 -1.61 28.14
CA ILE A 435 -3.62 -0.48 28.39
C ILE A 435 -4.37 0.61 29.16
N PRO A 436 -3.87 1.08 30.32
CA PRO A 436 -4.56 2.10 31.10
C PRO A 436 -4.42 3.48 30.45
N ALA A 437 -5.54 4.19 30.31
CA ALA A 437 -5.55 5.60 29.91
C ALA A 437 -5.11 6.48 31.10
N LEU A 438 -4.63 7.67 30.78
CA LEU A 438 -4.42 8.70 31.80
C LEU A 438 -5.76 9.26 32.29
N ALA A 439 -5.89 9.45 33.59
CA ALA A 439 -7.03 10.16 34.13
C ALA A 439 -6.98 11.66 33.73
N PRO A 440 -8.12 12.37 33.68
CA PRO A 440 -8.14 13.79 33.35
C PRO A 440 -7.19 14.60 34.23
N GLY A 441 -6.22 15.29 33.60
CA GLY A 441 -5.20 16.08 34.28
C GLY A 441 -3.96 15.29 34.77
N GLU A 442 -3.94 13.97 34.62
CA GLU A 442 -2.76 13.13 34.89
C GLU A 442 -1.71 13.34 33.79
N LYS A 443 -0.43 13.40 34.19
CA LYS A 443 0.69 13.55 33.26
C LYS A 443 1.29 12.20 32.92
N GLU A 444 1.78 12.06 31.68
CA GLU A 444 2.53 10.89 31.28
C GLU A 444 3.88 10.83 32.02
N THR A 445 4.17 9.68 32.60
CA THR A 445 5.41 9.41 33.35
C THR A 445 6.16 8.19 32.82
N VAL A 446 5.52 7.41 31.95
CA VAL A 446 6.11 6.18 31.41
C VAL A 446 7.08 6.51 30.28
N PRO A 447 8.38 6.17 30.42
CA PRO A 447 9.43 6.61 29.50
C PRO A 447 9.38 5.93 28.12
N GLU A 448 8.64 4.82 27.99
CA GLU A 448 8.42 4.12 26.73
C GLU A 448 7.41 4.86 25.82
N VAL A 449 6.55 5.69 26.40
CA VAL A 449 5.47 6.38 25.65
C VAL A 449 6.05 7.55 24.87
N ASN A 450 5.86 7.52 23.55
CA ASN A 450 6.21 8.62 22.66
C ASN A 450 5.33 9.83 22.95
N SER A 451 5.92 11.03 23.02
CA SER A 451 5.23 12.27 23.39
C SER A 451 4.16 12.70 22.38
N TRP A 452 4.30 12.34 21.10
CA TRP A 452 3.34 12.61 20.05
C TRP A 452 2.30 11.49 19.91
N GLU A 453 2.74 10.23 19.84
CA GLU A 453 1.89 9.07 19.61
C GLU A 453 1.06 8.70 20.83
N LYS A 454 1.45 9.10 22.04
CA LYS A 454 0.73 8.81 23.27
C LYS A 454 0.59 7.30 23.53
N ARG A 455 -0.34 6.92 24.42
CA ARG A 455 -0.59 5.52 24.79
C ARG A 455 -1.48 4.78 23.80
N GLN A 456 -2.37 5.46 23.13
CA GLN A 456 -3.40 4.88 22.26
C GLN A 456 -4.11 3.67 22.92
N PRO A 457 -4.63 3.79 24.15
CA PRO A 457 -4.97 2.64 24.99
C PRO A 457 -5.99 1.70 24.35
N ILE A 458 -6.97 2.22 23.61
CA ILE A 458 -7.96 1.40 22.90
C ILE A 458 -7.34 0.74 21.67
N ALA A 459 -6.71 1.50 20.77
CA ALA A 459 -6.13 0.93 19.56
C ALA A 459 -5.12 -0.18 19.88
N VAL A 460 -4.24 0.02 20.88
CA VAL A 460 -3.27 -0.98 21.32
C VAL A 460 -3.95 -2.20 21.93
N THR A 461 -4.97 -2.02 22.76
CA THR A 461 -5.69 -3.15 23.39
C THR A 461 -6.41 -4.00 22.34
N LEU A 462 -7.11 -3.36 21.38
CA LEU A 462 -7.82 -4.06 20.31
C LEU A 462 -6.85 -4.77 19.35
N GLY A 463 -5.83 -4.04 18.87
CA GLY A 463 -4.84 -4.58 17.96
C GLY A 463 -4.05 -5.73 18.58
N THR A 464 -3.65 -5.63 19.85
CA THR A 464 -2.94 -6.72 20.56
C THR A 464 -3.86 -7.93 20.77
N SER A 465 -5.17 -7.73 20.98
CA SER A 465 -6.14 -8.84 21.05
C SER A 465 -6.19 -9.63 19.75
N TYR A 466 -6.18 -8.92 18.61
CA TYR A 466 -6.11 -9.57 17.31
C TYR A 466 -4.76 -10.27 17.08
N ASP A 467 -3.63 -9.62 17.44
CA ASP A 467 -2.30 -10.22 17.35
C ASP A 467 -2.20 -11.51 18.17
N GLN A 468 -2.79 -11.55 19.35
CA GLN A 468 -2.88 -12.73 20.21
C GLN A 468 -3.72 -13.84 19.58
N TRP A 469 -4.83 -13.50 18.91
CA TRP A 469 -5.58 -14.48 18.14
C TRP A 469 -4.73 -15.07 17.00
N CYS A 470 -4.04 -14.26 16.23
CA CYS A 470 -3.15 -14.72 15.18
C CYS A 470 -2.05 -15.65 15.74
N LEU A 471 -1.46 -15.28 16.89
CA LEU A 471 -0.44 -16.10 17.55
C LEU A 471 -1.02 -17.45 18.02
N SER A 472 -2.28 -17.49 18.49
CA SER A 472 -2.97 -18.75 18.82
C SER A 472 -3.10 -19.66 17.61
N ARG A 473 -3.38 -19.11 16.42
CA ARG A 473 -3.52 -19.88 15.17
C ARG A 473 -2.18 -20.48 14.71
N ILE A 474 -1.08 -19.73 14.87
CA ILE A 474 0.26 -20.25 14.56
C ILE A 474 0.66 -21.34 15.55
N ALA A 475 0.38 -21.15 16.85
CA ALA A 475 0.64 -22.17 17.88
C ALA A 475 -0.13 -23.47 17.60
N GLU A 476 -1.40 -23.36 17.20
CA GLU A 476 -2.21 -24.52 16.79
C GLU A 476 -1.63 -25.24 15.56
N TYR A 477 -1.18 -24.47 14.54
CA TYR A 477 -0.48 -25.04 13.38
C TYR A 477 0.77 -25.83 13.79
N LEU A 478 1.51 -25.36 14.79
CA LEU A 478 2.69 -26.04 15.34
C LEU A 478 2.35 -27.21 16.26
N GLY A 479 1.09 -27.44 16.59
CA GLY A 479 0.63 -28.49 17.50
C GLY A 479 0.81 -28.15 18.99
N ASP A 480 1.14 -26.90 19.36
CA ASP A 480 1.23 -26.44 20.74
C ASP A 480 -0.15 -25.98 21.26
N SER A 481 -0.94 -26.95 21.72
CA SER A 481 -2.29 -26.69 22.21
C SER A 481 -2.32 -25.80 23.47
N VAL A 482 -1.29 -25.86 24.30
CA VAL A 482 -1.22 -25.07 25.53
C VAL A 482 -1.02 -23.56 25.20
N ALA A 483 -0.11 -23.28 24.28
CA ALA A 483 0.09 -21.92 23.80
C ALA A 483 -1.11 -21.43 22.99
N ALA A 484 -1.69 -22.29 22.15
CA ALA A 484 -2.90 -21.97 21.37
C ALA A 484 -4.05 -21.52 22.30
N ASP A 485 -4.36 -22.31 23.34
CA ASP A 485 -5.40 -21.96 24.32
C ASP A 485 -5.05 -20.68 25.09
N LYS A 486 -3.81 -20.51 25.54
CA LYS A 486 -3.34 -19.28 26.23
C LYS A 486 -3.66 -18.02 25.42
N TYR A 487 -3.23 -18.01 24.15
CA TYR A 487 -3.38 -16.84 23.31
C TYR A 487 -4.81 -16.67 22.77
N LEU A 488 -5.55 -17.76 22.60
CA LEU A 488 -6.98 -17.68 22.30
C LEU A 488 -7.75 -16.99 23.44
N GLN A 489 -7.48 -17.32 24.70
CA GLN A 489 -8.08 -16.64 25.85
C GLN A 489 -7.66 -15.16 25.90
N ALA A 490 -6.39 -14.85 25.68
CA ALA A 490 -5.90 -13.48 25.65
C ALA A 490 -6.51 -12.64 24.51
N SER A 491 -6.90 -13.27 23.41
CA SER A 491 -7.54 -12.59 22.28
C SER A 491 -8.90 -11.95 22.60
N TYR A 492 -9.51 -12.31 23.75
CA TYR A 492 -10.72 -11.67 24.26
C TYR A 492 -10.47 -10.43 25.11
N ASN A 493 -9.24 -9.96 25.25
CA ASN A 493 -8.89 -8.80 26.05
C ASN A 493 -9.61 -7.50 25.63
N TYR A 494 -10.05 -7.39 24.38
CA TYR A 494 -10.89 -6.27 23.92
C TYR A 494 -12.15 -6.08 24.76
N ARG A 495 -12.69 -7.15 25.35
CA ARG A 495 -13.88 -7.09 26.22
C ARG A 495 -13.66 -6.20 27.47
N ASN A 496 -12.40 -6.11 27.93
CA ASN A 496 -12.07 -5.32 29.14
C ASN A 496 -12.29 -3.81 28.95
N VAL A 497 -12.27 -3.32 27.71
CA VAL A 497 -12.47 -1.91 27.38
C VAL A 497 -13.82 -1.64 26.70
N PHE A 498 -14.68 -2.64 26.56
CA PHE A 498 -16.03 -2.45 26.03
C PHE A 498 -16.95 -1.85 27.10
N ASN A 499 -17.60 -0.74 26.77
CA ASN A 499 -18.59 -0.13 27.64
C ASN A 499 -20.00 -0.58 27.22
N PRO A 500 -20.70 -1.43 28.01
CA PRO A 500 -21.99 -1.98 27.63
C PRO A 500 -23.12 -0.93 27.60
N GLU A 501 -22.95 0.20 28.30
CA GLU A 501 -23.97 1.27 28.33
C GLU A 501 -23.94 2.06 27.01
N THR A 502 -22.73 2.35 26.48
CA THR A 502 -22.56 3.15 25.27
C THR A 502 -22.33 2.31 24.01
N LYS A 503 -21.97 1.02 24.20
CA LYS A 503 -21.61 0.08 23.14
C LYS A 503 -20.40 0.54 22.31
N PHE A 504 -19.49 1.25 22.95
CA PHE A 504 -18.18 1.65 22.36
C PHE A 504 -17.05 1.01 23.16
N PHE A 505 -15.89 0.85 22.52
CA PHE A 505 -14.65 0.66 23.24
C PHE A 505 -14.25 2.01 23.84
N HIS A 506 -14.06 2.04 25.14
CA HIS A 506 -13.95 3.23 25.95
C HIS A 506 -12.70 3.15 26.85
N PRO A 507 -11.83 4.16 26.86
CA PRO A 507 -10.62 4.11 27.67
C PRO A 507 -10.96 4.03 29.17
N LYS A 508 -10.16 3.20 29.87
CA LYS A 508 -10.20 3.04 31.34
C LYS A 508 -8.90 3.52 31.95
N ASP A 509 -8.99 4.10 33.14
CA ASP A 509 -7.83 4.40 33.97
C ASP A 509 -7.24 3.12 34.61
N LYS A 510 -6.13 3.26 35.31
CA LYS A 510 -5.45 2.17 36.04
C LYS A 510 -6.29 1.55 37.19
N ASN A 511 -7.39 2.18 37.59
CA ASN A 511 -8.31 1.68 38.62
C ASN A 511 -9.54 0.98 37.97
N GLY A 512 -9.56 0.79 36.66
CA GLY A 512 -10.65 0.16 35.94
C GLY A 512 -11.88 1.03 35.69
N LYS A 513 -11.75 2.35 35.89
CA LYS A 513 -12.87 3.29 35.68
C LYS A 513 -12.81 3.86 34.26
N PHE A 514 -13.96 3.89 33.60
CA PHE A 514 -14.10 4.57 32.32
C PHE A 514 -13.85 6.07 32.47
N ILE A 515 -13.08 6.63 31.53
CA ILE A 515 -12.77 8.06 31.51
C ILE A 515 -14.04 8.88 31.24
N THR A 516 -14.35 9.83 32.11
CA THR A 516 -15.53 10.70 31.98
C THR A 516 -15.18 12.14 32.35
N PRO A 517 -15.73 13.17 31.63
CA PRO A 517 -16.53 13.04 30.41
C PRO A 517 -15.72 12.56 29.23
N PHE A 518 -16.38 11.97 28.21
CA PHE A 518 -15.71 11.43 27.02
C PHE A 518 -16.51 11.72 25.74
N ASP A 519 -15.83 12.17 24.68
CA ASP A 519 -16.40 12.46 23.37
C ASP A 519 -15.83 11.48 22.34
N TYR A 520 -16.66 10.58 21.82
CA TYR A 520 -16.25 9.59 20.82
C TYR A 520 -15.91 10.18 19.44
N ASN A 521 -16.38 11.39 19.15
CA ASN A 521 -16.07 12.08 17.89
C ASN A 521 -14.65 12.68 17.91
N LEU A 522 -14.26 13.24 19.07
CA LEU A 522 -12.99 13.90 19.30
C LEU A 522 -12.39 13.49 20.64
N PRO A 523 -11.88 12.28 20.72
CA PRO A 523 -11.54 11.63 21.98
C PRO A 523 -10.19 12.05 22.59
N GLY A 524 -9.66 13.21 22.21
CA GLY A 524 -8.44 13.81 22.75
C GLY A 524 -7.24 13.71 21.84
N GLY A 525 -6.48 14.81 21.79
CA GLY A 525 -5.25 14.93 21.00
C GLY A 525 -5.44 14.96 19.48
N PRO A 526 -4.41 15.40 18.72
CA PRO A 526 -4.39 15.28 17.28
C PRO A 526 -4.45 13.79 16.86
N GLY A 527 -5.33 13.46 15.89
CA GLY A 527 -5.53 12.09 15.43
C GLY A 527 -6.06 11.14 16.51
N ALA A 528 -6.76 11.66 17.53
CA ALA A 528 -7.35 10.89 18.62
C ALA A 528 -6.35 10.05 19.46
N ARG A 529 -5.07 10.36 19.43
CA ARG A 529 -3.98 9.54 19.99
C ARG A 529 -4.00 9.40 21.51
N ASP A 530 -4.69 10.27 22.23
CA ASP A 530 -4.89 10.10 23.69
C ASP A 530 -5.73 8.85 24.02
N SER A 531 -6.55 8.37 23.09
CA SER A 531 -7.48 7.25 23.33
C SER A 531 -7.42 6.16 22.26
N TYR A 532 -7.37 6.53 20.99
CA TYR A 532 -7.33 5.65 19.81
C TYR A 532 -6.07 5.91 18.99
N GLY A 533 -6.11 5.88 17.66
CA GLY A 533 -5.01 6.21 16.78
C GLY A 533 -5.52 6.57 15.39
N GLU A 534 -5.27 7.82 14.95
CA GLU A 534 -5.66 8.39 13.64
C GLU A 534 -7.16 8.49 13.37
N ASN A 535 -7.96 7.56 13.88
CA ASN A 535 -9.42 7.55 13.81
C ASN A 535 -10.03 7.67 15.21
N ASN A 536 -11.33 7.99 15.26
CA ASN A 536 -12.06 8.18 16.50
C ASN A 536 -12.79 6.91 16.98
N GLY A 537 -13.59 7.04 18.04
CA GLY A 537 -14.31 5.94 18.64
C GLY A 537 -15.34 5.27 17.73
N TRP A 538 -15.86 5.98 16.73
CA TRP A 538 -16.82 5.42 15.78
C TRP A 538 -16.18 4.39 14.86
N VAL A 539 -14.94 4.59 14.41
CA VAL A 539 -14.20 3.62 13.61
C VAL A 539 -13.73 2.48 14.49
N TYR A 540 -13.03 2.78 15.59
CA TYR A 540 -12.48 1.73 16.47
C TYR A 540 -13.55 0.88 17.18
N ARG A 541 -14.81 1.30 17.20
CA ARG A 541 -15.95 0.50 17.68
C ARG A 541 -16.05 -0.88 17.02
N TRP A 542 -15.51 -1.03 15.83
CA TRP A 542 -15.64 -2.21 14.99
C TRP A 542 -14.33 -3.00 14.84
N ASP A 543 -13.25 -2.57 15.49
CA ASP A 543 -11.91 -3.12 15.29
C ASP A 543 -11.68 -4.39 16.12
N VAL A 544 -12.53 -5.40 15.88
CA VAL A 544 -12.39 -6.79 16.38
C VAL A 544 -12.57 -7.76 15.22
N PRO A 545 -11.68 -7.70 14.19
CA PRO A 545 -11.91 -8.45 12.94
C PRO A 545 -11.90 -9.97 13.15
N HIS A 546 -11.19 -10.48 14.15
CA HIS A 546 -11.10 -11.90 14.43
C HIS A 546 -12.36 -12.50 15.09
N ASN A 547 -13.17 -11.69 15.75
CA ASN A 547 -14.33 -12.19 16.49
C ASN A 547 -15.58 -11.31 16.38
N ILE A 548 -16.06 -11.16 15.15
CA ILE A 548 -17.22 -10.32 14.84
C ILE A 548 -18.50 -10.91 15.46
N ALA A 549 -18.63 -12.24 15.53
CA ALA A 549 -19.80 -12.87 16.17
C ALA A 549 -19.92 -12.46 17.64
N ASP A 550 -18.82 -12.46 18.38
CA ASP A 550 -18.82 -12.00 19.78
C ASP A 550 -19.12 -10.50 19.89
N LEU A 551 -18.61 -9.69 18.98
CA LEU A 551 -18.94 -8.26 18.95
C LEU A 551 -20.44 -8.03 18.70
N VAL A 552 -21.06 -8.82 17.82
CA VAL A 552 -22.52 -8.79 17.59
C VAL A 552 -23.27 -9.10 18.89
N ASP A 553 -22.85 -10.13 19.62
CA ASP A 553 -23.46 -10.52 20.89
C ASP A 553 -23.28 -9.44 21.97
N MET A 554 -22.07 -8.89 22.11
CA MET A 554 -21.78 -7.81 23.06
C MET A 554 -22.60 -6.55 22.80
N MET A 555 -22.93 -6.26 21.56
CA MET A 555 -23.76 -5.11 21.16
C MET A 555 -25.26 -5.36 21.36
N GLY A 556 -25.68 -6.57 21.72
CA GLY A 556 -27.08 -6.92 21.98
C GLY A 556 -27.77 -7.63 20.83
N GLY A 557 -27.02 -8.31 19.97
CA GLY A 557 -27.50 -9.11 18.85
C GLY A 557 -27.53 -8.38 17.50
N ALA A 558 -27.85 -9.12 16.46
CA ALA A 558 -27.75 -8.69 15.07
C ALA A 558 -28.56 -7.41 14.75
N ASP A 559 -29.78 -7.28 15.29
CA ASP A 559 -30.62 -6.11 15.00
C ASP A 559 -30.01 -4.82 15.57
N GLU A 560 -29.53 -4.85 16.81
CA GLU A 560 -28.92 -3.70 17.44
C GLU A 560 -27.54 -3.39 16.81
N PHE A 561 -26.77 -4.43 16.49
CA PHE A 561 -25.52 -4.28 15.76
C PHE A 561 -25.75 -3.57 14.41
N ASN A 562 -26.69 -4.02 13.61
CA ASN A 562 -27.03 -3.40 12.32
C ASN A 562 -27.54 -1.97 12.47
N LYS A 563 -28.33 -1.69 13.51
CA LYS A 563 -28.82 -0.34 13.81
C LYS A 563 -27.66 0.61 14.09
N GLU A 564 -26.72 0.21 14.94
CA GLU A 564 -25.57 1.02 15.30
C GLU A 564 -24.55 1.16 14.14
N LEU A 565 -24.38 0.11 13.33
CA LEU A 565 -23.56 0.17 12.11
C LEU A 565 -24.16 1.13 11.08
N ASN A 566 -25.48 1.10 10.87
CA ASN A 566 -26.17 2.08 10.03
C ASN A 566 -26.09 3.50 10.60
N ARG A 567 -26.15 3.65 11.93
CA ARG A 567 -26.02 4.93 12.61
C ARG A 567 -24.66 5.58 12.29
N MET A 568 -23.57 4.84 12.30
CA MET A 568 -22.24 5.34 11.97
C MET A 568 -22.21 6.06 10.61
N PHE A 569 -22.85 5.48 9.59
CA PHE A 569 -22.90 6.07 8.24
C PHE A 569 -23.81 7.31 8.13
N ASN A 570 -24.53 7.65 9.16
CA ASN A 570 -25.44 8.80 9.21
C ASN A 570 -25.11 9.79 10.34
N GLU A 571 -24.27 9.43 11.30
CA GLU A 571 -23.91 10.29 12.43
C GLU A 571 -23.11 11.50 11.96
N PRO A 572 -23.53 12.72 12.29
CA PRO A 572 -22.82 13.92 11.89
C PRO A 572 -21.46 14.04 12.59
N LEU A 573 -20.53 14.79 11.98
CA LEU A 573 -19.20 15.01 12.56
C LEU A 573 -19.22 15.76 13.91
N GLY A 574 -20.36 16.36 14.28
CA GLY A 574 -20.54 17.05 15.56
C GLY A 574 -20.00 18.49 15.60
N ARG A 575 -19.30 18.92 14.55
CA ARG A 575 -18.78 20.27 14.37
C ARG A 575 -18.57 20.60 12.88
N SER A 576 -18.03 21.77 12.55
CA SER A 576 -17.69 22.11 11.16
C SER A 576 -16.62 21.15 10.63
N LYS A 577 -16.61 20.93 9.32
CA LYS A 577 -15.55 20.11 8.69
C LYS A 577 -14.16 20.67 8.97
N PHE A 578 -14.02 22.00 8.93
CA PHE A 578 -12.76 22.66 9.23
C PHE A 578 -12.24 22.31 10.63
N ASP A 579 -13.08 22.45 11.66
CA ASP A 579 -12.71 22.16 13.05
C ASP A 579 -12.46 20.67 13.26
N PHE A 580 -13.19 19.80 12.55
CA PHE A 580 -13.02 18.36 12.64
C PHE A 580 -11.67 17.94 12.06
N TYR A 581 -11.37 18.31 10.81
CA TYR A 581 -10.15 17.90 10.12
C TYR A 581 -8.89 18.57 10.66
N ALA A 582 -9.00 19.72 11.34
CA ALA A 582 -7.87 20.31 12.05
C ALA A 582 -7.35 19.40 13.19
N VAL A 583 -8.20 18.53 13.74
CA VAL A 583 -7.84 17.59 14.81
C VAL A 583 -7.71 16.16 14.31
N MET A 584 -8.48 15.80 13.29
CA MET A 584 -8.59 14.45 12.74
C MET A 584 -8.23 14.46 11.23
N PRO A 585 -6.97 14.76 10.84
CA PRO A 585 -6.59 14.91 9.44
C PRO A 585 -6.66 13.59 8.64
N ASP A 586 -6.45 12.46 9.30
CA ASP A 586 -6.49 11.12 8.68
C ASP A 586 -7.92 10.55 8.60
N HIS A 587 -8.87 11.12 9.34
CA HIS A 587 -10.27 10.70 9.37
C HIS A 587 -11.09 11.38 8.27
N THR A 588 -10.68 11.19 7.01
CA THR A 588 -11.30 11.75 5.80
C THR A 588 -12.09 10.71 5.02
N GLY A 589 -12.56 11.04 3.82
CA GLY A 589 -13.40 10.12 3.06
C GLY A 589 -14.72 9.79 3.76
N ASN A 590 -15.32 10.75 4.45
CA ASN A 590 -16.42 10.51 5.35
C ASN A 590 -17.74 10.16 4.67
N VAL A 591 -18.43 9.18 5.27
CA VAL A 591 -19.86 8.95 5.12
C VAL A 591 -20.42 8.86 6.56
N GLY A 592 -20.99 9.97 7.04
CA GLY A 592 -21.20 10.14 8.47
C GLY A 592 -19.88 10.12 9.25
N GLN A 593 -19.80 9.30 10.28
CA GLN A 593 -18.57 9.06 11.06
C GLN A 593 -17.70 7.93 10.49
N PHE A 594 -18.14 7.23 9.45
CA PHE A 594 -17.29 6.29 8.72
C PHE A 594 -16.22 7.05 7.94
N SER A 595 -14.98 6.60 8.01
CA SER A 595 -13.83 7.14 7.27
C SER A 595 -13.35 6.12 6.23
N MET A 596 -13.44 6.46 4.92
CA MET A 596 -12.88 5.57 3.88
C MET A 596 -11.36 5.73 3.75
N ALA A 597 -10.80 6.74 4.35
CA ALA A 597 -9.45 7.21 4.10
C ALA A 597 -8.38 6.59 5.01
N ASN A 598 -8.75 5.66 5.87
CA ASN A 598 -7.79 5.07 6.81
C ASN A 598 -8.09 3.57 7.04
N GLU A 599 -7.05 2.78 7.23
CA GLU A 599 -7.05 1.33 7.18
C GLU A 599 -7.95 0.64 8.24
N PRO A 600 -8.09 1.13 9.48
CA PRO A 600 -9.02 0.54 10.45
C PRO A 600 -10.48 0.47 9.99
N SER A 601 -10.83 1.21 8.93
CA SER A 601 -12.19 1.22 8.37
C SER A 601 -12.45 0.17 7.29
N LEU A 602 -11.42 -0.42 6.68
CA LEU A 602 -11.53 -1.19 5.44
C LEU A 602 -12.46 -2.41 5.56
N HIS A 603 -12.50 -3.08 6.70
CA HIS A 603 -13.37 -4.24 6.94
C HIS A 603 -14.82 -3.87 7.28
N ILE A 604 -15.07 -2.65 7.77
CA ILE A 604 -16.38 -2.25 8.34
C ILE A 604 -17.55 -2.44 7.36
N PRO A 605 -17.47 -2.09 6.07
CA PRO A 605 -18.57 -2.29 5.13
C PRO A 605 -18.98 -3.75 4.94
N TYR A 606 -18.11 -4.70 5.28
CA TYR A 606 -18.35 -6.15 5.16
C TYR A 606 -19.00 -6.76 6.41
N LEU A 607 -19.10 -6.01 7.52
CA LEU A 607 -19.64 -6.52 8.78
C LEU A 607 -21.12 -6.92 8.72
N TYR A 608 -21.88 -6.36 7.78
CA TYR A 608 -23.27 -6.76 7.56
C TYR A 608 -23.42 -8.22 7.12
N ASN A 609 -22.38 -8.84 6.56
CA ASN A 609 -22.35 -10.27 6.22
C ASN A 609 -22.45 -11.16 7.46
N TYR A 610 -21.96 -10.69 8.61
CA TYR A 610 -21.97 -11.39 9.90
C TYR A 610 -23.26 -11.20 10.70
N SER A 611 -24.11 -10.28 10.28
CA SER A 611 -25.32 -9.86 11.01
C SER A 611 -26.59 -9.99 10.18
N GLY A 612 -26.55 -10.80 9.08
CA GLY A 612 -27.72 -11.17 8.29
C GLY A 612 -28.23 -10.09 7.34
N GLN A 613 -27.41 -9.11 6.95
CA GLN A 613 -27.78 -8.08 5.98
C GLN A 613 -26.77 -7.93 4.83
N PRO A 614 -26.39 -9.01 4.12
CA PRO A 614 -25.36 -8.94 3.08
C PRO A 614 -25.69 -7.93 1.95
N TRP A 615 -26.95 -7.63 1.69
CA TRP A 615 -27.34 -6.57 0.75
C TRP A 615 -26.83 -5.18 1.16
N MET A 616 -26.65 -4.94 2.46
CA MET A 616 -26.07 -3.68 2.94
C MET A 616 -24.57 -3.61 2.66
N THR A 617 -23.83 -4.71 2.80
CA THR A 617 -22.45 -4.80 2.31
C THR A 617 -22.37 -4.41 0.84
N GLN A 618 -23.20 -5.04 0.00
CA GLN A 618 -23.22 -4.77 -1.44
C GLN A 618 -23.52 -3.30 -1.74
N LYS A 619 -24.48 -2.71 -1.05
CA LYS A 619 -24.82 -1.29 -1.16
C LYS A 619 -23.66 -0.38 -0.76
N ARG A 620 -23.06 -0.63 0.42
CA ARG A 620 -22.00 0.23 0.97
C ARG A 620 -20.74 0.17 0.14
N ILE A 621 -20.30 -1.02 -0.26
CA ILE A 621 -19.10 -1.17 -1.11
C ILE A 621 -19.26 -0.42 -2.42
N ARG A 622 -20.38 -0.60 -3.14
CA ARG A 622 -20.62 0.10 -4.41
C ARG A 622 -20.75 1.62 -4.22
N GLN A 623 -21.33 2.08 -3.10
CA GLN A 623 -21.38 3.48 -2.72
C GLN A 623 -19.99 4.06 -2.51
N LEU A 624 -19.16 3.40 -1.71
CA LEU A 624 -17.82 3.86 -1.33
C LEU A 624 -16.87 3.89 -2.53
N LEU A 625 -16.87 2.83 -3.33
CA LEU A 625 -16.07 2.79 -4.57
C LEU A 625 -16.43 3.95 -5.51
N ARG A 626 -17.72 4.16 -5.79
CA ARG A 626 -18.17 5.25 -6.65
C ARG A 626 -17.85 6.64 -6.09
N GLN A 627 -17.97 6.81 -4.78
CA GLN A 627 -17.87 8.11 -4.13
C GLN A 627 -16.42 8.56 -3.97
N TRP A 628 -15.50 7.64 -3.67
CA TRP A 628 -14.16 7.98 -3.20
C TRP A 628 -13.02 7.53 -4.10
N PHE A 629 -13.25 6.56 -4.99
CA PHE A 629 -12.20 6.05 -5.89
C PHE A 629 -12.54 6.34 -7.34
N ARG A 630 -11.82 7.29 -7.92
CA ARG A 630 -12.12 7.83 -9.26
C ARG A 630 -10.86 7.99 -10.09
N ASN A 631 -11.02 7.96 -11.40
CA ASN A 631 -9.93 8.28 -12.34
C ASN A 631 -9.72 9.79 -12.43
N ASP A 632 -9.25 10.40 -11.35
CA ASP A 632 -8.86 11.82 -11.30
C ASP A 632 -7.78 12.07 -10.25
N LEU A 633 -7.18 13.28 -10.28
CA LEU A 633 -6.11 13.70 -9.37
C LEU A 633 -6.50 13.67 -7.87
N MET A 634 -7.79 13.73 -7.56
CA MET A 634 -8.33 13.64 -6.20
C MET A 634 -9.07 12.31 -5.97
N GLY A 635 -8.75 11.31 -6.77
CA GLY A 635 -9.48 10.04 -6.83
C GLY A 635 -9.14 9.03 -5.73
N VAL A 636 -8.43 9.43 -4.68
CA VAL A 636 -8.16 8.65 -3.47
C VAL A 636 -8.49 9.50 -2.24
N PRO A 637 -9.25 9.00 -1.26
CA PRO A 637 -9.84 9.83 -0.19
C PRO A 637 -8.88 10.24 0.93
N GLY A 638 -7.73 9.58 1.07
CA GLY A 638 -6.71 9.80 2.11
C GLY A 638 -5.46 9.02 1.79
N ASP A 639 -4.56 8.88 2.75
CA ASP A 639 -3.29 8.19 2.55
C ASP A 639 -3.52 6.76 2.01
N GLU A 640 -2.74 6.39 1.00
CA GLU A 640 -2.85 5.10 0.33
C GLU A 640 -2.09 4.00 1.09
N ASP A 641 -1.05 4.41 1.78
CA ASP A 641 -0.27 3.65 2.75
C ASP A 641 0.24 2.28 2.25
N GLY A 642 1.23 2.38 1.35
CA GLY A 642 2.04 1.22 0.96
C GLY A 642 1.31 0.10 0.22
N GLY A 643 0.17 0.39 -0.38
CA GLY A 643 -0.68 -0.59 -1.06
C GLY A 643 -1.88 -1.06 -0.23
N GLY A 644 -2.00 -0.62 1.02
CA GLY A 644 -3.09 -1.05 1.93
C GLY A 644 -4.47 -0.70 1.39
N MET A 645 -4.70 0.57 1.11
CA MET A 645 -5.96 1.05 0.54
C MET A 645 -6.17 0.55 -0.89
N SER A 646 -5.13 0.51 -1.70
CA SER A 646 -5.21 0.05 -3.09
C SER A 646 -5.58 -1.44 -3.18
N ALA A 647 -5.09 -2.28 -2.30
CA ALA A 647 -5.48 -3.69 -2.23
C ALA A 647 -6.96 -3.86 -1.83
N PHE A 648 -7.46 -3.02 -0.91
CA PHE A 648 -8.90 -2.97 -0.61
C PHE A 648 -9.73 -2.66 -1.85
N VAL A 649 -9.31 -1.65 -2.64
CA VAL A 649 -10.01 -1.27 -3.88
C VAL A 649 -10.02 -2.43 -4.87
N ALA A 650 -8.86 -3.06 -5.11
CA ALA A 650 -8.74 -4.19 -6.04
C ALA A 650 -9.67 -5.35 -5.64
N PHE A 651 -9.62 -5.80 -4.39
CA PHE A 651 -10.52 -6.84 -3.88
C PHE A 651 -12.00 -6.45 -3.98
N SER A 652 -12.34 -5.24 -3.54
CA SER A 652 -13.74 -4.79 -3.51
C SER A 652 -14.33 -4.66 -4.92
N MET A 653 -13.52 -4.24 -5.91
CA MET A 653 -13.94 -4.18 -7.31
C MET A 653 -14.11 -5.58 -7.93
N LEU A 654 -13.32 -6.57 -7.48
CA LEU A 654 -13.51 -7.98 -7.84
C LEU A 654 -14.75 -8.60 -7.19
N GLY A 655 -15.24 -8.00 -6.09
CA GLY A 655 -16.46 -8.42 -5.41
C GLY A 655 -16.23 -9.30 -4.18
N PHE A 656 -15.03 -9.35 -3.60
CA PHE A 656 -14.77 -10.06 -2.35
C PHE A 656 -13.65 -9.38 -1.56
N TYR A 657 -13.50 -9.75 -0.27
CA TYR A 657 -12.51 -9.11 0.63
C TYR A 657 -12.11 -10.04 1.80
N PRO A 658 -10.81 -10.07 2.18
CA PRO A 658 -10.30 -10.83 3.33
C PRO A 658 -10.52 -10.05 4.64
N VAL A 659 -11.70 -10.12 5.24
CA VAL A 659 -12.04 -9.35 6.46
C VAL A 659 -11.11 -9.67 7.63
N THR A 660 -10.69 -10.93 7.74
CA THR A 660 -9.88 -11.42 8.86
C THR A 660 -8.66 -12.18 8.34
N PRO A 661 -7.53 -11.51 8.05
CA PRO A 661 -6.29 -12.24 7.77
C PRO A 661 -5.94 -13.23 8.89
N GLY A 662 -5.49 -14.42 8.53
CA GLY A 662 -5.37 -15.57 9.44
C GLY A 662 -6.57 -16.52 9.42
N MET A 663 -7.66 -16.12 8.78
CA MET A 663 -8.84 -16.96 8.51
C MET A 663 -8.95 -17.15 7.00
N PRO A 664 -8.92 -18.41 6.49
CA PRO A 664 -8.82 -18.68 5.06
C PRO A 664 -10.18 -18.55 4.36
N VAL A 665 -10.84 -17.40 4.51
CA VAL A 665 -12.13 -17.11 3.89
C VAL A 665 -12.18 -15.69 3.32
N TYR A 666 -13.03 -15.48 2.33
CA TYR A 666 -13.29 -14.18 1.71
C TYR A 666 -14.77 -13.84 1.78
N ASN A 667 -15.05 -12.64 2.24
CA ASN A 667 -16.41 -12.09 2.27
C ASN A 667 -16.83 -11.61 0.88
N ILE A 668 -18.02 -11.99 0.42
CA ILE A 668 -18.58 -11.54 -0.85
C ILE A 668 -19.17 -10.14 -0.66
N GLY A 669 -18.77 -9.23 -1.55
CA GLY A 669 -19.31 -7.88 -1.65
C GLY A 669 -20.19 -7.73 -2.90
N SER A 670 -19.87 -6.74 -3.74
CA SER A 670 -20.58 -6.50 -5.02
C SER A 670 -19.56 -6.15 -6.10
N PRO A 671 -19.29 -7.04 -7.05
CA PRO A 671 -18.30 -6.80 -8.10
C PRO A 671 -18.65 -5.60 -8.98
N LYS A 672 -17.62 -4.90 -9.47
CA LYS A 672 -17.75 -3.77 -10.40
C LYS A 672 -17.70 -4.23 -11.86
N PHE A 673 -17.11 -5.39 -12.12
CA PHE A 673 -16.91 -5.93 -13.46
C PHE A 673 -17.92 -7.03 -13.78
N GLU A 674 -18.30 -7.15 -15.03
CA GLU A 674 -19.16 -8.24 -15.52
C GLU A 674 -18.42 -9.58 -15.49
N HIS A 675 -17.11 -9.54 -15.74
CA HIS A 675 -16.23 -10.71 -15.73
C HIS A 675 -14.84 -10.34 -15.20
N ALA A 676 -14.31 -11.20 -14.35
CA ALA A 676 -12.93 -11.12 -13.90
C ALA A 676 -12.32 -12.53 -13.88
N VAL A 677 -11.03 -12.61 -14.20
CA VAL A 677 -10.26 -13.86 -14.18
C VAL A 677 -9.01 -13.64 -13.32
N ILE A 678 -8.82 -14.45 -12.31
CA ILE A 678 -7.59 -14.52 -11.53
C ILE A 678 -6.77 -15.69 -12.06
N ASN A 679 -5.63 -15.38 -12.67
CA ASN A 679 -4.67 -16.35 -13.17
C ASN A 679 -3.79 -16.80 -12.01
N LEU A 680 -3.92 -18.05 -11.57
CA LEU A 680 -3.17 -18.60 -10.45
C LEU A 680 -1.78 -19.10 -10.89
N PRO A 681 -0.77 -19.08 -10.00
CA PRO A 681 0.60 -19.45 -10.36
C PRO A 681 0.76 -20.89 -10.86
N ASP A 682 -0.15 -21.81 -10.49
CA ASP A 682 -0.16 -23.20 -10.95
C ASP A 682 -0.85 -23.42 -12.32
N GLY A 683 -1.22 -22.34 -12.99
CA GLY A 683 -1.88 -22.33 -14.30
C GLY A 683 -3.39 -22.57 -14.26
N LYS A 684 -3.98 -22.68 -13.07
CA LYS A 684 -5.43 -22.66 -12.91
C LYS A 684 -5.98 -21.23 -12.99
N THR A 685 -7.30 -21.13 -13.10
CA THR A 685 -7.99 -19.82 -13.07
C THR A 685 -9.16 -19.86 -12.10
N PHE A 686 -9.41 -18.74 -11.45
CA PHE A 686 -10.65 -18.50 -10.73
C PHE A 686 -11.43 -17.39 -11.44
N GLU A 687 -12.62 -17.72 -11.92
CA GLU A 687 -13.47 -16.76 -12.65
C GLU A 687 -14.54 -16.19 -11.73
N ILE A 688 -14.82 -14.90 -11.88
CA ILE A 688 -15.94 -14.21 -11.25
C ILE A 688 -16.80 -13.66 -12.38
N VAL A 689 -18.05 -14.13 -12.46
CA VAL A 689 -19.03 -13.67 -13.43
C VAL A 689 -20.18 -12.98 -12.71
N ALA A 690 -20.41 -11.73 -13.01
CA ALA A 690 -21.52 -10.94 -12.46
C ALA A 690 -22.54 -10.64 -13.57
N GLU A 691 -23.48 -11.57 -13.75
CA GLU A 691 -24.53 -11.46 -14.76
C GLU A 691 -25.43 -10.24 -14.49
N ASN A 692 -25.65 -9.43 -15.52
CA ASN A 692 -26.40 -8.17 -15.46
C ASN A 692 -25.76 -7.09 -14.53
N CYS A 693 -24.47 -7.16 -14.24
CA CYS A 693 -23.78 -6.16 -13.42
C CYS A 693 -23.87 -4.78 -14.08
N SER A 694 -24.22 -3.76 -13.29
CA SER A 694 -24.24 -2.36 -13.71
C SER A 694 -24.13 -1.46 -12.46
N ASP A 695 -24.12 -0.15 -12.63
CA ASP A 695 -24.16 0.77 -11.49
C ASP A 695 -25.47 0.66 -10.68
N ASP A 696 -26.58 0.32 -11.32
CA ASP A 696 -27.87 0.09 -10.68
C ASP A 696 -28.01 -1.34 -10.16
N ASN A 697 -27.63 -2.33 -10.96
CA ASN A 697 -27.69 -3.75 -10.60
C ASN A 697 -26.50 -4.15 -9.73
N LYS A 698 -26.54 -3.78 -8.47
CA LYS A 698 -25.50 -4.00 -7.48
C LYS A 698 -25.82 -5.09 -6.45
N TYR A 699 -27.05 -5.58 -6.43
CA TYR A 699 -27.50 -6.54 -5.43
C TYR A 699 -27.52 -7.96 -5.99
N ILE A 700 -26.93 -8.90 -5.25
CA ILE A 700 -26.91 -10.31 -5.60
C ILE A 700 -28.33 -10.89 -5.43
N GLN A 701 -28.87 -11.46 -6.52
CA GLN A 701 -30.17 -12.14 -6.51
C GLN A 701 -30.00 -13.64 -6.30
N LYS A 702 -28.97 -14.22 -6.92
CA LYS A 702 -28.57 -15.63 -6.81
C LYS A 702 -27.06 -15.73 -6.97
N ALA A 703 -26.50 -16.80 -6.40
CA ALA A 703 -25.10 -17.14 -6.60
C ALA A 703 -24.91 -18.63 -6.83
N THR A 704 -23.88 -18.98 -7.59
CA THR A 704 -23.36 -20.35 -7.67
C THR A 704 -21.85 -20.32 -7.51
N LEU A 705 -21.32 -21.31 -6.81
CA LEU A 705 -19.88 -21.57 -6.70
C LEU A 705 -19.59 -22.93 -7.26
N ASN A 706 -18.74 -23.00 -8.30
CA ASN A 706 -18.42 -24.22 -9.03
C ASN A 706 -19.65 -25.01 -9.51
N GLY A 707 -20.67 -24.26 -9.97
CA GLY A 707 -21.93 -24.81 -10.50
C GLY A 707 -22.95 -25.26 -9.45
N GLN A 708 -22.64 -25.14 -8.18
CA GLN A 708 -23.57 -25.41 -7.08
C GLN A 708 -24.19 -24.13 -6.54
N GLU A 709 -25.47 -24.20 -6.17
CA GLU A 709 -26.15 -23.07 -5.53
C GLU A 709 -25.41 -22.64 -4.28
N TRP A 710 -25.18 -21.32 -4.16
CA TRP A 710 -24.37 -20.74 -3.09
C TRP A 710 -25.16 -19.66 -2.34
N ASN A 711 -25.54 -19.98 -1.12
CA ASN A 711 -26.36 -19.11 -0.27
C ASN A 711 -25.58 -18.60 0.96
N LYS A 712 -24.26 -18.40 0.81
CA LYS A 712 -23.37 -17.83 1.83
C LYS A 712 -22.72 -16.56 1.30
N PRO A 713 -22.64 -15.48 2.13
CA PRO A 713 -21.97 -14.24 1.72
C PRO A 713 -20.44 -14.32 1.89
N TRP A 714 -19.87 -15.51 1.71
CA TRP A 714 -18.44 -15.79 1.79
C TRP A 714 -18.10 -17.11 1.09
N PHE A 715 -16.82 -17.32 0.78
CA PHE A 715 -16.27 -18.58 0.28
C PHE A 715 -14.86 -18.82 0.85
N ALA A 716 -14.39 -20.07 0.81
CA ALA A 716 -13.09 -20.43 1.36
C ALA A 716 -11.95 -20.14 0.38
N HIS A 717 -10.73 -19.93 0.91
CA HIS A 717 -9.52 -19.79 0.11
C HIS A 717 -9.29 -21.01 -0.79
N GLU A 718 -9.59 -22.21 -0.29
CA GLU A 718 -9.49 -23.47 -1.06
C GLU A 718 -10.38 -23.45 -2.31
N ASP A 719 -11.58 -22.86 -2.23
CA ASP A 719 -12.47 -22.73 -3.38
C ASP A 719 -11.87 -21.87 -4.50
N LEU A 720 -10.99 -20.92 -4.14
CA LEU A 720 -10.31 -20.05 -5.08
C LEU A 720 -9.06 -20.71 -5.67
N ILE A 721 -8.13 -21.21 -4.83
CA ILE A 721 -6.82 -21.68 -5.29
C ILE A 721 -6.89 -23.01 -6.04
N ASN A 722 -7.95 -23.79 -5.88
CA ASN A 722 -8.19 -24.99 -6.67
C ASN A 722 -8.68 -24.68 -8.10
N GLY A 723 -8.87 -23.42 -8.41
CA GLY A 723 -9.52 -22.97 -9.63
C GLY A 723 -11.02 -23.16 -9.56
N GLY A 724 -11.77 -22.42 -10.38
CA GLY A 724 -13.22 -22.55 -10.39
C GLY A 724 -13.93 -21.29 -10.83
N LYS A 725 -15.21 -21.20 -10.44
CA LYS A 725 -16.09 -20.12 -10.92
C LYS A 725 -17.12 -19.71 -9.88
N LEU A 726 -17.13 -18.44 -9.56
CA LEU A 726 -18.20 -17.76 -8.80
C LEU A 726 -19.10 -17.02 -9.79
N VAL A 727 -20.37 -17.38 -9.86
CA VAL A 727 -21.37 -16.68 -10.68
C VAL A 727 -22.37 -15.98 -9.78
N LEU A 728 -22.54 -14.68 -10.00
CA LEU A 728 -23.45 -13.81 -9.26
C LEU A 728 -24.47 -13.22 -10.23
N VAL A 729 -25.74 -13.49 -10.02
CA VAL A 729 -26.82 -12.84 -10.78
C VAL A 729 -27.20 -11.56 -10.07
N MET A 730 -26.96 -10.43 -10.73
CA MET A 730 -27.13 -9.10 -10.14
C MET A 730 -28.49 -8.49 -10.49
N GLY A 731 -29.01 -7.62 -9.62
CA GLY A 731 -30.25 -6.88 -9.80
C GLY A 731 -30.25 -5.54 -9.10
N ASP A 732 -31.24 -4.72 -9.40
CA ASP A 732 -31.40 -3.34 -8.90
C ASP A 732 -32.05 -3.23 -7.50
N LYS A 733 -32.61 -4.33 -7.01
CA LYS A 733 -33.29 -4.39 -5.70
C LYS A 733 -32.58 -5.30 -4.74
N ALA A 734 -32.50 -4.85 -3.47
CA ALA A 734 -31.93 -5.63 -2.39
C ALA A 734 -32.68 -6.97 -2.21
N ASN A 735 -31.95 -8.08 -2.35
CA ASN A 735 -32.43 -9.41 -1.98
C ASN A 735 -32.15 -9.65 -0.48
N LYS A 736 -33.21 -9.73 0.30
CA LYS A 736 -33.11 -9.87 1.78
C LYS A 736 -33.11 -11.34 2.23
N GLU A 737 -33.12 -12.27 1.31
CA GLU A 737 -33.15 -13.71 1.58
C GLU A 737 -31.80 -14.38 1.31
N TRP A 738 -31.06 -13.90 0.29
CA TRP A 738 -29.76 -14.47 -0.03
C TRP A 738 -28.71 -14.20 1.07
N GLY A 739 -28.04 -15.25 1.53
CA GLY A 739 -26.95 -15.16 2.50
C GLY A 739 -27.41 -14.90 3.95
N THR A 740 -28.70 -15.09 4.26
CA THR A 740 -29.27 -14.81 5.58
C THR A 740 -29.75 -16.06 6.35
N GLY A 741 -29.62 -17.23 5.72
CA GLY A 741 -30.03 -18.50 6.31
C GLY A 741 -29.20 -18.93 7.52
N VAL A 742 -29.70 -19.89 8.26
CA VAL A 742 -28.96 -20.50 9.38
C VAL A 742 -27.66 -21.11 8.86
N GLY A 743 -26.52 -20.76 9.50
CA GLY A 743 -25.19 -21.23 9.08
C GLY A 743 -24.61 -20.51 7.82
N ALA A 744 -25.28 -19.45 7.35
CA ALA A 744 -24.77 -18.68 6.20
C ALA A 744 -23.65 -17.70 6.56
N PHE A 745 -23.55 -17.28 7.82
CA PHE A 745 -22.62 -16.23 8.23
C PHE A 745 -21.15 -16.67 8.13
N PRO A 746 -20.24 -15.74 7.82
CA PRO A 746 -18.81 -16.05 7.84
C PRO A 746 -18.35 -16.51 9.22
N PRO A 747 -17.28 -17.33 9.30
CA PRO A 747 -16.75 -17.78 10.58
C PRO A 747 -16.12 -16.63 11.38
N SER A 748 -16.12 -16.78 12.71
CA SER A 748 -15.47 -15.91 13.70
C SER A 748 -14.80 -16.77 14.76
N ALA A 749 -13.83 -16.21 15.50
CA ALA A 749 -13.06 -16.96 16.50
C ALA A 749 -13.91 -17.70 17.53
N SER A 750 -15.10 -17.20 17.88
CA SER A 750 -16.00 -17.85 18.86
C SER A 750 -16.89 -18.94 18.28
N ASN A 751 -16.89 -19.18 16.97
CA ASN A 751 -17.77 -20.16 16.30
C ASN A 751 -17.07 -20.99 15.24
N ILE A 752 -15.75 -21.12 15.34
CA ILE A 752 -14.91 -22.01 14.52
C ILE A 752 -14.86 -23.39 15.16
#